data_d634fe8fea8be2d8ebad1e058db37197
#
_entry.id   d634fe8fea8be2d8ebad1e058db37197
#
_cell.length_a   1.000
_cell.length_b   1.000
_cell.length_c   1.000
_cell.angle_alpha   90.00
_cell.angle_beta   90.00
_cell.angle_gamma   90.00
#
_symmetry.space_group_name_H-M   'P 1'
#
loop_
_entity.id
_entity.type
_entity.pdbx_description
1 polymer ?
#
loop_
_entity_poly.entity_id
_entity_poly.type
_entity_poly.pdbx_seq_one_letter_code
_entity_poly.pdbx_strand_id
1 'polypeptide(L)'
;MAVLQMQRISICALKKDRKAILEKIQALGIMEMNQIADVDDGFEKMDTMEAKVSFERKAQLAESALTVLETYEPEKKSMLSSLEGKKLVEKDAFNQVVSERDTVIETADLLVTYSKEIAEKKAGILKLENQIESLSPWLALDVPMDAKGTKKVAMLLGTMPGGTTLESVYEQIAAKAPEIEAVDVQIISSDRDAAYLAVFCLRQEEAQVEEVLRSGGFSRPAQSVGMIPEEAKESLEEEIQKLKSEIADTEDAIRGYKEDREKLKVISDYYRIRAEKYEVLGTLPQSQRTFVISGYVPAKVVPAIQKAIGDRYDCAVDVEDLKEDEEPPTLLKNNSFSSSVESVVASYGLPHKGEFDPTTIMSFFYVFFFGMMLSDAAYGAIIAIGCLIALKKFPRMSKGMHESLKMFMFCGVSTMVWGILFGGYFGDVVDVVSKTFFGHPVTIKPLWFAPLNDPMKLLIYSMAFGVIHLFVGLGIKGYMEIKAGKILDFFCDVVLWYAFLIGLLLMLIPSEIFASIAQAQITFPPAVNVAAKVLAIGGAVGLLLMSGRANKNPALRLALGAYDIYNITGWLSDVLSYSRLLALGLATGVIASVVNQMGSMLGKSVAGVILFIVVFIIGHAMNLAINLLGAYVHTNRLQFVEFFGKFYEGGGKPFEPFESDTKYVTIQESENAE
;
A
#
# COMPACT_ATOMS: atom_id res chain seq x y z
N MET A 1 14.65 -26.20 10.68
CA MET A 1 14.34 -24.83 11.03
C MET A 1 14.16 -24.04 9.76
N ALA A 2 13.12 -23.22 9.69
CA ALA A 2 12.88 -22.39 8.51
C ALA A 2 13.80 -21.14 8.49
N VAL A 3 14.27 -20.66 9.65
CA VAL A 3 15.28 -19.61 9.74
C VAL A 3 16.63 -20.15 9.29
N LEU A 4 17.16 -19.58 8.21
CA LEU A 4 18.48 -19.94 7.71
C LEU A 4 19.56 -19.41 8.65
N GLN A 5 20.58 -20.22 8.91
CA GLN A 5 21.75 -19.79 9.64
C GLN A 5 22.56 -18.81 8.77
N MET A 6 22.79 -17.63 9.28
CA MET A 6 23.62 -16.62 8.63
C MET A 6 25.05 -16.70 9.14
N GLN A 7 26.00 -16.31 8.29
CA GLN A 7 27.41 -16.12 8.65
C GLN A 7 27.87 -14.76 8.14
N ARG A 8 28.84 -14.17 8.84
CA ARG A 8 29.49 -12.97 8.38
C ARG A 8 30.65 -13.34 7.47
N ILE A 9 30.68 -12.75 6.28
CA ILE A 9 31.75 -12.92 5.32
C ILE A 9 32.48 -11.60 5.14
N SER A 10 33.81 -11.65 5.15
CA SER A 10 34.68 -10.51 4.90
C SER A 10 35.63 -10.83 3.73
N ILE A 11 35.58 -10.02 2.68
CA ILE A 11 36.36 -10.20 1.46
C ILE A 11 37.35 -9.06 1.36
N CYS A 12 38.65 -9.37 1.50
CA CYS A 12 39.72 -8.43 1.27
C CYS A 12 40.36 -8.69 -0.09
N ALA A 13 40.34 -7.72 -1.00
CA ALA A 13 40.80 -7.89 -2.37
C ALA A 13 41.54 -6.66 -2.89
N LEU A 14 42.20 -6.80 -4.06
CA LEU A 14 42.89 -5.71 -4.70
C LEU A 14 41.95 -4.64 -5.27
N LYS A 15 42.31 -3.38 -5.05
CA LYS A 15 41.50 -2.21 -5.48
C LYS A 15 41.19 -2.19 -6.99
N LYS A 16 42.08 -2.76 -7.82
CA LYS A 16 41.87 -2.86 -9.28
C LYS A 16 40.64 -3.71 -9.63
N ASP A 17 40.34 -4.74 -8.84
CA ASP A 17 39.27 -5.72 -9.12
C ASP A 17 37.95 -5.36 -8.42
N ARG A 18 37.92 -4.26 -7.65
CA ARG A 18 36.80 -3.84 -6.80
C ARG A 18 35.47 -3.79 -7.52
N LYS A 19 35.42 -3.14 -8.71
CA LYS A 19 34.18 -3.00 -9.48
C LYS A 19 33.69 -4.35 -10.01
N ALA A 20 34.59 -5.20 -10.47
CA ALA A 20 34.25 -6.52 -11.01
C ALA A 20 33.75 -7.47 -9.90
N ILE A 21 34.35 -7.43 -8.71
CA ILE A 21 33.89 -8.22 -7.55
C ILE A 21 32.51 -7.77 -7.11
N LEU A 22 32.26 -6.46 -7.01
CA LEU A 22 30.93 -5.94 -6.66
C LEU A 22 29.87 -6.29 -7.70
N GLU A 23 30.19 -6.20 -9.00
CA GLU A 23 29.29 -6.64 -10.07
C GLU A 23 28.95 -8.13 -9.95
N LYS A 24 29.94 -8.94 -9.57
CA LYS A 24 29.71 -10.37 -9.39
C LYS A 24 28.83 -10.66 -8.15
N ILE A 25 29.06 -9.95 -7.03
CA ILE A 25 28.22 -10.09 -5.82
C ILE A 25 26.80 -9.63 -6.11
N GLN A 26 26.65 -8.48 -6.79
CA GLN A 26 25.35 -7.95 -7.19
C GLN A 26 24.60 -8.89 -8.13
N ALA A 27 25.28 -9.51 -9.09
CA ALA A 27 24.68 -10.47 -9.99
C ALA A 27 24.27 -11.79 -9.28
N LEU A 28 24.99 -12.18 -8.22
CA LEU A 28 24.64 -13.35 -7.41
C LEU A 28 23.42 -13.07 -6.48
N GLY A 29 23.23 -11.83 -6.01
CA GLY A 29 22.11 -11.43 -5.15
C GLY A 29 21.99 -12.22 -3.84
N ILE A 30 23.12 -12.59 -3.22
CA ILE A 30 23.17 -13.54 -2.09
C ILE A 30 23.84 -12.99 -0.84
N MET A 31 24.29 -11.75 -0.87
CA MET A 31 25.01 -11.11 0.23
C MET A 31 24.34 -9.78 0.58
N GLU A 32 23.97 -9.60 1.84
CA GLU A 32 23.59 -8.28 2.37
C GLU A 32 24.84 -7.56 2.86
N MET A 33 25.02 -6.34 2.38
CA MET A 33 26.21 -5.54 2.71
C MET A 33 26.11 -4.99 4.12
N ASN A 34 27.12 -5.21 4.95
CA ASN A 34 27.21 -4.63 6.28
C ASN A 34 28.18 -3.44 6.28
N GLN A 35 27.79 -2.36 6.93
CA GLN A 35 28.68 -1.21 7.12
C GLN A 35 29.66 -1.52 8.25
N ILE A 36 30.95 -1.52 7.92
CA ILE A 36 32.01 -1.63 8.94
C ILE A 36 32.06 -0.27 9.65
N ALA A 37 31.65 -0.27 10.94
CA ALA A 37 31.62 0.94 11.75
C ALA A 37 33.04 1.39 12.20
N ASP A 38 33.84 0.45 12.64
CA ASP A 38 35.21 0.70 13.10
C ASP A 38 36.18 0.37 11.98
N VAL A 39 36.74 1.40 11.39
CA VAL A 39 37.77 1.28 10.36
C VAL A 39 39.10 1.54 11.03
N ASP A 40 40.02 0.54 10.99
CA ASP A 40 41.36 0.66 11.52
C ASP A 40 42.13 1.82 10.85
N ASP A 41 43.08 2.41 11.58
CA ASP A 41 43.98 3.44 11.07
C ASP A 41 44.69 2.98 9.78
N GLY A 42 44.38 3.65 8.67
CA GLY A 42 44.92 3.33 7.33
C GLY A 42 43.92 2.93 6.27
N PHE A 43 42.62 2.80 6.64
CA PHE A 43 41.52 2.64 5.67
C PHE A 43 40.68 3.91 5.60
N GLU A 44 40.37 4.33 4.38
CA GLU A 44 39.51 5.49 4.10
C GLU A 44 38.30 5.05 3.28
N LYS A 45 37.17 5.73 3.45
CA LYS A 45 35.98 5.54 2.56
C LYS A 45 36.16 6.40 1.31
N MET A 46 35.68 5.89 0.18
CA MET A 46 35.72 6.64 -1.08
C MET A 46 34.55 7.65 -1.13
N ASP A 47 34.86 8.88 -1.50
CA ASP A 47 33.79 9.82 -1.85
C ASP A 47 33.19 9.46 -3.22
N THR A 48 31.96 8.98 -3.19
CA THR A 48 31.19 8.59 -4.37
C THR A 48 29.92 9.41 -4.52
N MET A 49 29.69 10.40 -3.64
CA MET A 49 28.43 11.12 -3.55
C MET A 49 28.10 11.86 -4.86
N GLU A 50 29.06 12.53 -5.47
CA GLU A 50 28.86 13.25 -6.72
C GLU A 50 28.44 12.30 -7.86
N ALA A 51 29.11 11.16 -7.99
CA ALA A 51 28.79 10.15 -8.99
C ALA A 51 27.41 9.53 -8.74
N LYS A 52 27.07 9.18 -7.48
CA LYS A 52 25.77 8.67 -7.10
C LYS A 52 24.65 9.65 -7.49
N VAL A 53 24.77 10.91 -7.06
CA VAL A 53 23.78 11.96 -7.36
C VAL A 53 23.65 12.19 -8.87
N SER A 54 24.75 12.13 -9.62
CA SER A 54 24.71 12.23 -11.09
C SER A 54 23.91 11.10 -11.73
N PHE A 55 24.06 9.85 -11.26
CA PHE A 55 23.29 8.71 -11.76
C PHE A 55 21.82 8.79 -11.35
N GLU A 56 21.53 9.18 -10.11
CA GLU A 56 20.15 9.38 -9.64
C GLU A 56 19.43 10.45 -10.47
N ARG A 57 20.09 11.57 -10.78
CA ARG A 57 19.52 12.61 -11.63
C ARG A 57 19.20 12.11 -13.04
N LYS A 58 20.09 11.30 -13.63
CA LYS A 58 19.85 10.73 -14.97
C LYS A 58 18.70 9.70 -14.94
N ALA A 59 18.61 8.89 -13.90
CA ALA A 59 17.49 7.97 -13.70
C ALA A 59 16.17 8.75 -13.57
N GLN A 60 16.15 9.80 -12.75
CA GLN A 60 14.98 10.65 -12.55
C GLN A 60 14.58 11.42 -13.82
N LEU A 61 15.55 11.85 -14.62
CA LEU A 61 15.28 12.50 -15.92
C LEU A 61 14.55 11.52 -16.87
N ALA A 62 15.03 10.28 -16.98
CA ALA A 62 14.37 9.25 -17.77
C ALA A 62 12.97 8.92 -17.24
N GLU A 63 12.77 8.87 -15.92
CA GLU A 63 11.45 8.67 -15.30
C GLU A 63 10.50 9.85 -15.57
N SER A 64 11.01 11.08 -15.53
CA SER A 64 10.25 12.28 -15.87
C SER A 64 9.80 12.25 -17.33
N ALA A 65 10.69 11.85 -18.26
CA ALA A 65 10.36 11.69 -19.67
C ALA A 65 9.29 10.60 -19.90
N LEU A 66 9.35 9.48 -19.15
CA LEU A 66 8.30 8.45 -19.17
C LEU A 66 6.95 9.00 -18.69
N THR A 67 6.95 9.86 -17.67
CA THR A 67 5.73 10.51 -17.19
C THR A 67 5.14 11.46 -18.23
N VAL A 68 5.97 12.20 -18.95
CA VAL A 68 5.56 13.04 -20.07
C VAL A 68 4.91 12.19 -21.16
N LEU A 69 5.57 11.09 -21.59
CA LEU A 69 5.00 10.17 -22.57
C LEU A 69 3.68 9.54 -22.11
N GLU A 70 3.55 9.21 -20.82
CA GLU A 70 2.29 8.66 -20.28
C GLU A 70 1.16 9.70 -20.29
N THR A 71 1.49 10.99 -20.14
CA THR A 71 0.51 12.08 -20.14
C THR A 71 -0.05 12.35 -21.54
N TYR A 72 0.81 12.36 -22.54
CA TYR A 72 0.42 12.75 -23.92
C TYR A 72 0.14 11.56 -24.85
N GLU A 73 0.71 10.40 -24.57
CA GLU A 73 0.48 9.14 -25.29
C GLU A 73 0.38 7.99 -24.29
N PRO A 74 -0.74 7.87 -23.54
CA PRO A 74 -0.91 6.84 -22.54
C PRO A 74 -0.88 5.44 -23.14
N GLU A 75 -0.17 4.51 -22.49
CA GLU A 75 -0.24 3.10 -22.84
C GLU A 75 -1.65 2.56 -22.54
N LYS A 76 -2.20 1.77 -23.46
CA LYS A 76 -3.45 1.03 -23.20
C LYS A 76 -3.19 -0.07 -22.19
N LYS A 77 -3.11 0.30 -20.92
CA LYS A 77 -2.96 -0.68 -19.84
C LYS A 77 -4.28 -1.41 -19.60
N SER A 78 -4.25 -2.72 -19.61
CA SER A 78 -5.33 -3.54 -19.09
C SER A 78 -5.55 -3.23 -17.60
N MET A 79 -6.77 -3.34 -17.08
CA MET A 79 -7.03 -3.26 -15.63
C MET A 79 -6.19 -4.26 -14.82
N LEU A 80 -5.68 -5.30 -15.48
CA LEU A 80 -4.85 -6.36 -14.89
C LEU A 80 -3.35 -6.18 -15.18
N SER A 81 -2.93 -5.05 -15.77
CA SER A 81 -1.51 -4.81 -16.10
C SER A 81 -0.59 -4.81 -14.89
N SER A 82 -1.11 -4.46 -13.70
CA SER A 82 -0.37 -4.58 -12.43
C SER A 82 0.02 -6.02 -12.07
N LEU A 83 -0.65 -7.01 -12.65
CA LEU A 83 -0.37 -8.43 -12.46
C LEU A 83 0.62 -8.99 -13.50
N GLU A 84 0.88 -8.27 -14.60
CA GLU A 84 1.74 -8.77 -15.70
C GLU A 84 3.21 -8.87 -15.29
N GLY A 85 3.61 -8.11 -14.26
CA GLY A 85 5.00 -8.06 -13.80
C GLY A 85 5.92 -7.26 -14.72
N LYS A 86 7.22 -7.29 -14.44
CA LYS A 86 8.24 -6.57 -15.22
C LYS A 86 8.49 -7.28 -16.55
N LYS A 87 8.79 -6.52 -17.60
CA LYS A 87 9.14 -7.07 -18.92
C LYS A 87 10.50 -7.76 -18.86
N LEU A 88 10.60 -8.96 -19.41
CA LEU A 88 11.89 -9.62 -19.55
C LEU A 88 12.67 -9.01 -20.71
N VAL A 89 13.93 -8.68 -20.43
CA VAL A 89 14.88 -8.17 -21.43
C VAL A 89 16.14 -9.05 -21.35
N GLU A 90 16.54 -9.59 -22.51
CA GLU A 90 17.80 -10.34 -22.59
C GLU A 90 18.99 -9.41 -22.33
N LYS A 91 20.02 -9.93 -21.71
CA LYS A 91 21.23 -9.17 -21.33
C LYS A 91 21.88 -8.46 -22.52
N ASP A 92 21.88 -9.12 -23.70
CA ASP A 92 22.45 -8.53 -24.91
C ASP A 92 21.61 -7.35 -25.42
N ALA A 93 20.29 -7.48 -25.43
CA ALA A 93 19.39 -6.38 -25.77
C ALA A 93 19.49 -5.22 -24.77
N PHE A 94 19.61 -5.53 -23.46
CA PHE A 94 19.87 -4.52 -22.43
C PHE A 94 21.17 -3.78 -22.70
N ASN A 95 22.28 -4.48 -22.98
CA ASN A 95 23.58 -3.89 -23.26
C ASN A 95 23.57 -3.06 -24.56
N GLN A 96 22.81 -3.47 -25.56
CA GLN A 96 22.63 -2.70 -26.80
C GLN A 96 22.00 -1.34 -26.51
N VAL A 97 20.90 -1.29 -25.75
CA VAL A 97 20.26 -0.02 -25.36
C VAL A 97 21.20 0.82 -24.50
N VAL A 98 21.96 0.20 -23.58
CA VAL A 98 22.95 0.88 -22.76
C VAL A 98 24.07 1.50 -23.59
N SER A 99 24.43 0.92 -24.74
CA SER A 99 25.42 1.54 -25.65
C SER A 99 24.91 2.86 -26.25
N GLU A 100 23.59 3.03 -26.37
CA GLU A 100 22.92 4.25 -26.87
C GLU A 100 22.50 5.21 -25.74
N ARG A 101 22.96 4.99 -24.50
CA ARG A 101 22.48 5.70 -23.30
C ARG A 101 22.52 7.22 -23.37
N ASP A 102 23.56 7.78 -24.01
CA ASP A 102 23.72 9.23 -24.06
C ASP A 102 22.67 9.85 -24.98
N THR A 103 22.38 9.24 -26.11
CA THR A 103 21.29 9.65 -27.04
C THR A 103 19.91 9.52 -26.36
N VAL A 104 19.68 8.45 -25.61
CA VAL A 104 18.41 8.26 -24.89
C VAL A 104 18.22 9.29 -23.77
N ILE A 105 19.28 9.71 -23.12
CA ILE A 105 19.23 10.80 -22.12
C ILE A 105 18.97 12.15 -22.77
N GLU A 106 19.56 12.43 -23.95
CA GLU A 106 19.24 13.61 -24.72
C GLU A 106 17.77 13.65 -25.14
N THR A 107 17.22 12.50 -25.56
CA THR A 107 15.78 12.36 -25.83
C THR A 107 14.93 12.60 -24.58
N ALA A 108 15.37 12.11 -23.41
CA ALA A 108 14.68 12.36 -22.15
C ALA A 108 14.64 13.85 -21.78
N ASP A 109 15.76 14.54 -21.95
CA ASP A 109 15.85 15.98 -21.66
C ASP A 109 14.97 16.80 -22.62
N LEU A 110 14.95 16.42 -23.90
CA LEU A 110 14.08 17.02 -24.91
C LEU A 110 12.60 16.87 -24.57
N LEU A 111 12.16 15.67 -24.17
CA LEU A 111 10.76 15.41 -23.76
C LEU A 111 10.36 16.23 -22.55
N VAL A 112 11.23 16.34 -21.56
CA VAL A 112 10.99 17.17 -20.36
C VAL A 112 10.96 18.65 -20.73
N THR A 113 11.78 19.08 -21.65
CA THR A 113 11.79 20.47 -22.18
C THR A 113 10.49 20.78 -22.91
N TYR A 114 10.03 19.92 -23.79
CA TYR A 114 8.71 20.07 -24.46
C TYR A 114 7.55 20.17 -23.45
N SER A 115 7.58 19.37 -22.40
CA SER A 115 6.54 19.46 -21.36
C SER A 115 6.56 20.80 -20.62
N LYS A 116 7.75 21.38 -20.38
CA LYS A 116 7.88 22.71 -19.78
C LYS A 116 7.38 23.80 -20.71
N GLU A 117 7.75 23.73 -22.01
CA GLU A 117 7.27 24.67 -23.02
C GLU A 117 5.74 24.67 -23.12
N ILE A 118 5.11 23.49 -23.10
CA ILE A 118 3.65 23.39 -23.09
C ILE A 118 3.06 24.04 -21.83
N ALA A 119 3.66 23.82 -20.67
CA ALA A 119 3.19 24.43 -19.43
C ALA A 119 3.32 25.95 -19.44
N GLU A 120 4.42 26.50 -19.97
CA GLU A 120 4.63 27.94 -20.14
C GLU A 120 3.64 28.55 -21.12
N LYS A 121 3.40 27.90 -22.26
CA LYS A 121 2.41 28.36 -23.23
C LYS A 121 0.98 28.31 -22.68
N LYS A 122 0.62 27.28 -21.93
CA LYS A 122 -0.68 27.20 -21.23
C LYS A 122 -0.85 28.31 -20.20
N ALA A 123 0.19 28.65 -19.44
CA ALA A 123 0.18 29.80 -18.54
C ALA A 123 0.06 31.13 -19.30
N GLY A 124 0.70 31.24 -20.47
CA GLY A 124 0.53 32.36 -21.39
C GLY A 124 -0.90 32.53 -21.85
N ILE A 125 -1.54 31.45 -22.31
CA ILE A 125 -2.95 31.46 -22.73
C ILE A 125 -3.86 31.96 -21.59
N LEU A 126 -3.69 31.42 -20.38
CA LEU A 126 -4.49 31.86 -19.23
C LEU A 126 -4.33 33.36 -18.95
N LYS A 127 -3.11 33.89 -19.10
CA LYS A 127 -2.86 35.33 -18.95
C LYS A 127 -3.58 36.15 -20.01
N LEU A 128 -3.57 35.70 -21.27
CA LEU A 128 -4.27 36.36 -22.36
C LEU A 128 -5.78 36.27 -22.20
N GLU A 129 -6.31 35.14 -21.75
CA GLU A 129 -7.73 34.96 -21.43
C GLU A 129 -8.20 35.91 -20.33
N ASN A 130 -7.40 36.07 -19.26
CA ASN A 130 -7.68 37.07 -18.21
C ASN A 130 -7.65 38.51 -18.76
N GLN A 131 -6.78 38.80 -19.72
CA GLN A 131 -6.76 40.11 -20.39
C GLN A 131 -8.03 40.35 -21.21
N ILE A 132 -8.48 39.32 -21.97
CA ILE A 132 -9.74 39.40 -22.71
C ILE A 132 -10.93 39.60 -21.77
N GLU A 133 -10.96 38.89 -20.63
CA GLU A 133 -12.00 39.04 -19.64
C GLU A 133 -12.03 40.47 -19.08
N SER A 134 -10.88 41.09 -18.82
CA SER A 134 -10.77 42.48 -18.36
C SER A 134 -11.21 43.52 -19.41
N LEU A 135 -11.12 43.17 -20.72
CA LEU A 135 -11.60 44.01 -21.83
C LEU A 135 -13.09 43.82 -22.10
N SER A 136 -13.68 42.72 -21.69
CA SER A 136 -15.08 42.34 -21.99
C SER A 136 -16.09 43.47 -21.68
N PRO A 137 -16.03 44.19 -20.56
CA PRO A 137 -16.95 45.28 -20.27
C PRO A 137 -16.80 46.52 -21.17
N TRP A 138 -15.64 46.64 -21.87
CA TRP A 138 -15.30 47.80 -22.68
C TRP A 138 -15.50 47.56 -24.18
N LEU A 139 -15.98 46.41 -24.63
CA LEU A 139 -16.11 46.02 -26.03
C LEU A 139 -17.02 46.94 -26.85
N ALA A 140 -17.97 47.62 -26.21
CA ALA A 140 -18.85 48.60 -26.85
C ALA A 140 -18.17 49.98 -27.10
N LEU A 141 -16.90 50.12 -26.73
CA LEU A 141 -16.15 51.37 -26.93
C LEU A 141 -15.47 51.38 -28.31
N ASP A 142 -15.78 52.35 -29.13
CA ASP A 142 -15.29 52.54 -30.51
C ASP A 142 -14.06 53.45 -30.64
N VAL A 143 -13.42 53.70 -29.50
CA VAL A 143 -12.17 54.49 -29.43
C VAL A 143 -11.13 53.78 -28.56
N PRO A 144 -9.83 54.03 -28.78
CA PRO A 144 -8.79 53.43 -27.93
C PRO A 144 -8.96 53.79 -26.45
N MET A 145 -8.71 52.85 -25.55
CA MET A 145 -8.88 53.08 -24.08
C MET A 145 -7.89 54.09 -23.52
N ASP A 146 -6.79 54.37 -24.22
CA ASP A 146 -5.81 55.40 -23.83
C ASP A 146 -6.12 56.78 -24.45
N ALA A 147 -7.21 56.90 -25.21
CA ALA A 147 -7.62 58.12 -25.83
C ALA A 147 -7.92 59.21 -24.79
N LYS A 148 -7.18 60.31 -24.83
CA LYS A 148 -7.31 61.41 -23.90
C LYS A 148 -8.31 62.48 -24.38
N GLY A 149 -9.06 62.17 -25.44
CA GLY A 149 -9.97 63.08 -26.09
C GLY A 149 -9.29 64.04 -27.08
N THR A 150 -9.86 65.21 -27.34
CA THR A 150 -9.38 66.23 -28.30
C THR A 150 -8.65 67.37 -27.61
N LYS A 151 -8.21 68.37 -28.39
CA LYS A 151 -7.59 69.60 -27.82
C LYS A 151 -8.49 70.36 -26.85
N LYS A 152 -9.82 70.27 -26.96
CA LYS A 152 -10.79 71.00 -26.17
C LYS A 152 -11.62 70.13 -25.23
N VAL A 153 -11.82 68.87 -25.59
CA VAL A 153 -12.64 67.91 -24.82
C VAL A 153 -11.73 66.83 -24.28
N ALA A 154 -11.75 66.61 -22.97
CA ALA A 154 -11.12 65.48 -22.27
C ALA A 154 -12.07 64.30 -22.23
N MET A 155 -11.54 63.08 -22.31
CA MET A 155 -12.27 61.85 -22.14
C MET A 155 -11.69 61.09 -20.91
N LEU A 156 -12.54 60.77 -19.97
CA LEU A 156 -12.22 60.02 -18.75
C LEU A 156 -12.93 58.66 -18.83
N LEU A 157 -12.14 57.56 -18.88
CA LEU A 157 -12.66 56.21 -18.78
C LEU A 157 -12.47 55.69 -17.35
N GLY A 158 -13.48 55.02 -16.84
CA GLY A 158 -13.38 54.42 -15.52
C GLY A 158 -14.59 53.61 -15.11
N THR A 159 -14.50 53.07 -13.91
CA THR A 159 -15.52 52.24 -13.29
C THR A 159 -16.11 52.93 -12.07
N MET A 160 -17.40 52.75 -11.84
CA MET A 160 -18.11 53.16 -10.63
C MET A 160 -18.79 51.93 -9.99
N PRO A 161 -19.20 52.02 -8.70
CA PRO A 161 -19.91 50.90 -8.03
C PRO A 161 -21.15 50.43 -8.78
N GLY A 162 -21.45 49.12 -8.71
CA GLY A 162 -22.60 48.54 -9.35
C GLY A 162 -23.92 49.23 -8.96
N GLY A 163 -24.84 49.33 -9.95
CA GLY A 163 -26.10 50.04 -9.77
C GLY A 163 -26.04 51.55 -9.97
N THR A 164 -24.88 52.12 -10.36
CA THR A 164 -24.76 53.54 -10.75
C THR A 164 -25.57 53.79 -12.04
N THR A 165 -26.48 54.75 -12.00
CA THR A 165 -27.28 55.21 -13.15
C THR A 165 -26.75 56.53 -13.69
N LEU A 166 -27.06 56.84 -14.96
CA LEU A 166 -26.71 58.10 -15.57
C LEU A 166 -27.19 59.28 -14.73
N GLU A 167 -28.41 59.22 -14.21
CA GLU A 167 -29.02 60.23 -13.36
C GLU A 167 -28.20 60.45 -12.09
N SER A 168 -27.78 59.40 -11.43
CA SER A 168 -26.97 59.46 -10.21
C SER A 168 -25.61 60.14 -10.44
N VAL A 169 -24.98 59.90 -11.60
CA VAL A 169 -23.70 60.55 -11.93
C VAL A 169 -23.89 62.01 -12.20
N TYR A 170 -24.94 62.42 -12.97
CA TYR A 170 -25.25 63.82 -13.20
C TYR A 170 -25.65 64.55 -11.93
N GLU A 171 -26.47 63.96 -11.05
CA GLU A 171 -26.80 64.53 -9.74
C GLU A 171 -25.56 64.77 -8.88
N GLN A 172 -24.62 63.84 -8.90
CA GLN A 172 -23.36 63.96 -8.15
C GLN A 172 -22.47 65.07 -8.67
N ILE A 173 -22.37 65.22 -10.00
CA ILE A 173 -21.61 66.32 -10.61
C ILE A 173 -22.32 67.67 -10.31
N ALA A 174 -23.63 67.79 -10.47
CA ALA A 174 -24.38 69.01 -10.21
C ALA A 174 -24.36 69.45 -8.75
N ALA A 175 -24.33 68.44 -7.81
CA ALA A 175 -24.29 68.76 -6.37
C ALA A 175 -22.93 69.29 -5.89
N LYS A 176 -21.80 68.73 -6.48
CA LYS A 176 -20.45 69.06 -6.01
C LYS A 176 -19.69 70.04 -6.88
N ALA A 177 -20.08 70.25 -8.12
CA ALA A 177 -19.45 71.14 -9.07
C ALA A 177 -20.52 71.82 -9.96
N PRO A 178 -21.40 72.72 -9.41
CA PRO A 178 -22.47 73.34 -10.15
C PRO A 178 -21.98 74.32 -11.24
N GLU A 179 -20.70 74.58 -11.29
CA GLU A 179 -20.10 75.55 -12.27
C GLU A 179 -19.81 74.82 -13.61
N ILE A 180 -19.89 73.46 -13.64
CA ILE A 180 -19.60 72.68 -14.82
C ILE A 180 -20.88 72.48 -15.63
N GLU A 181 -20.95 73.07 -16.82
CA GLU A 181 -22.13 72.97 -17.68
C GLU A 181 -21.99 72.00 -18.81
N ALA A 182 -20.76 71.60 -19.15
CA ALA A 182 -20.47 70.76 -20.35
C ALA A 182 -19.86 69.38 -19.97
N VAL A 183 -20.69 68.51 -19.50
CA VAL A 183 -20.33 67.11 -19.24
C VAL A 183 -21.32 66.18 -19.94
N ASP A 184 -20.78 65.21 -20.65
CA ASP A 184 -21.55 64.09 -21.22
C ASP A 184 -21.04 62.76 -20.61
N VAL A 185 -21.96 61.93 -20.15
CA VAL A 185 -21.66 60.64 -19.50
C VAL A 185 -22.32 59.54 -20.30
N GLN A 186 -21.52 58.59 -20.70
CA GLN A 186 -22.00 57.37 -21.41
C GLN A 186 -21.69 56.14 -20.59
N ILE A 187 -22.67 55.32 -20.25
CA ILE A 187 -22.49 54.02 -19.65
C ILE A 187 -22.24 53.04 -20.79
N ILE A 188 -21.02 52.49 -20.85
CA ILE A 188 -20.57 51.52 -21.85
C ILE A 188 -21.18 50.15 -21.57
N SER A 189 -21.06 49.72 -20.32
CA SER A 189 -21.69 48.50 -19.81
C SER A 189 -21.92 48.60 -18.29
N SER A 190 -22.75 47.77 -17.74
CA SER A 190 -23.01 47.70 -16.29
C SER A 190 -23.27 46.26 -15.89
N ASP A 191 -22.64 45.82 -14.83
CA ASP A 191 -22.89 44.56 -14.16
C ASP A 191 -23.31 44.80 -12.69
N ARG A 192 -23.40 43.73 -11.88
CA ARG A 192 -23.79 43.82 -10.47
C ARG A 192 -22.74 44.53 -9.61
N ASP A 193 -21.46 44.45 -9.99
CA ASP A 193 -20.34 44.85 -9.18
C ASP A 193 -19.82 46.24 -9.61
N ALA A 194 -19.90 46.57 -10.90
CA ALA A 194 -19.39 47.83 -11.45
C ALA A 194 -20.21 48.35 -12.64
N ALA A 195 -20.23 49.67 -12.81
CA ALA A 195 -20.66 50.35 -14.01
C ALA A 195 -19.45 50.96 -14.71
N TYR A 196 -19.32 50.67 -16.02
CA TYR A 196 -18.20 51.13 -16.85
C TYR A 196 -18.65 52.30 -17.68
N LEU A 197 -17.95 53.44 -17.55
CA LEU A 197 -18.40 54.68 -18.17
C LEU A 197 -17.27 55.43 -18.87
N ALA A 198 -17.69 56.17 -19.88
CA ALA A 198 -16.90 57.22 -20.51
C ALA A 198 -17.52 58.58 -20.17
N VAL A 199 -16.71 59.48 -19.63
CA VAL A 199 -17.12 60.82 -19.31
C VAL A 199 -16.36 61.83 -20.15
N PHE A 200 -17.09 62.67 -20.87
CA PHE A 200 -16.54 63.71 -21.70
C PHE A 200 -16.77 65.06 -21.02
N CYS A 201 -15.71 65.86 -20.90
CA CYS A 201 -15.76 67.17 -20.28
C CYS A 201 -14.80 68.15 -20.97
N LEU A 202 -14.91 69.44 -20.70
CA LEU A 202 -13.93 70.40 -21.20
C LEU A 202 -12.56 70.14 -20.55
N ARG A 203 -11.48 70.24 -21.34
CA ARG A 203 -10.13 69.91 -20.82
C ARG A 203 -9.69 70.83 -19.67
N GLN A 204 -10.25 72.03 -19.58
CA GLN A 204 -9.99 72.96 -18.45
C GLN A 204 -10.61 72.49 -17.15
N GLU A 205 -11.66 71.65 -17.21
CA GLU A 205 -12.46 71.19 -16.10
C GLU A 205 -12.14 69.70 -15.76
N GLU A 206 -11.26 69.07 -16.51
CA GLU A 206 -10.91 67.64 -16.38
C GLU A 206 -10.58 67.22 -14.93
N ALA A 207 -9.73 68.03 -14.25
CA ALA A 207 -9.29 67.74 -12.89
C ALA A 207 -10.42 67.80 -11.87
N GLN A 208 -11.35 68.79 -12.02
CA GLN A 208 -12.50 68.98 -11.13
C GLN A 208 -13.52 67.85 -11.34
N VAL A 209 -13.79 67.46 -12.60
CA VAL A 209 -14.73 66.38 -12.90
C VAL A 209 -14.17 65.05 -12.39
N GLU A 210 -12.89 64.79 -12.56
CA GLU A 210 -12.26 63.55 -12.04
C GLU A 210 -12.31 63.51 -10.50
N GLU A 211 -12.08 64.60 -9.82
CA GLU A 211 -12.15 64.68 -8.33
C GLU A 211 -13.57 64.39 -7.82
N VAL A 212 -14.58 65.00 -8.46
CA VAL A 212 -15.98 64.73 -8.15
C VAL A 212 -16.35 63.26 -8.36
N LEU A 213 -15.97 62.69 -9.50
CA LEU A 213 -16.24 61.27 -9.81
C LEU A 213 -15.53 60.36 -8.84
N ARG A 214 -14.27 60.59 -8.48
CA ARG A 214 -13.51 59.81 -7.49
C ARG A 214 -14.19 59.82 -6.11
N SER A 215 -14.79 60.92 -5.72
CA SER A 215 -15.57 61.00 -4.48
C SER A 215 -16.83 60.09 -4.49
N GLY A 216 -17.30 59.69 -5.66
CA GLY A 216 -18.38 58.73 -5.91
C GLY A 216 -17.93 57.29 -6.12
N GLY A 217 -16.62 57.00 -5.99
CA GLY A 217 -16.08 55.68 -6.16
C GLY A 217 -15.54 55.43 -7.59
N PHE A 218 -15.37 56.46 -8.40
CA PHE A 218 -14.75 56.32 -9.71
C PHE A 218 -13.28 55.89 -9.63
N SER A 219 -12.92 54.89 -10.38
CA SER A 219 -11.54 54.44 -10.55
C SER A 219 -11.21 54.26 -12.03
N ARG A 220 -9.98 54.64 -12.42
CA ARG A 220 -9.51 54.40 -13.79
C ARG A 220 -9.34 52.91 -14.04
N PRO A 221 -9.49 52.44 -15.30
CA PRO A 221 -9.27 51.02 -15.63
C PRO A 221 -7.87 50.56 -15.22
N ALA A 222 -7.76 49.35 -14.65
CA ALA A 222 -6.47 48.82 -14.24
C ALA A 222 -5.53 48.53 -15.45
N GLN A 223 -6.11 48.30 -16.61
CA GLN A 223 -5.41 48.14 -17.88
C GLN A 223 -6.03 49.07 -18.91
N SER A 224 -5.19 49.79 -19.66
CA SER A 224 -5.59 50.58 -20.82
C SER A 224 -4.84 50.08 -22.05
N VAL A 225 -5.57 49.85 -23.11
CA VAL A 225 -5.03 49.35 -24.37
C VAL A 225 -5.02 50.50 -25.41
N GLY A 226 -3.91 50.71 -26.13
CA GLY A 226 -3.74 51.75 -27.11
C GLY A 226 -4.45 51.54 -28.47
N MET A 227 -5.43 50.61 -28.49
CA MET A 227 -6.27 50.27 -29.63
C MET A 227 -7.71 50.09 -29.18
N ILE A 228 -8.61 49.98 -30.15
CA ILE A 228 -10.04 49.72 -29.87
C ILE A 228 -10.19 48.36 -29.13
N PRO A 229 -10.97 48.25 -28.07
CA PRO A 229 -11.07 47.03 -27.27
C PRO A 229 -11.48 45.79 -28.07
N GLU A 230 -12.31 45.95 -29.08
CA GLU A 230 -12.71 44.84 -29.98
C GLU A 230 -11.53 44.34 -30.83
N GLU A 231 -10.76 45.24 -31.43
CA GLU A 231 -9.53 44.91 -32.20
C GLU A 231 -8.45 44.30 -31.28
N ALA A 232 -8.33 44.80 -30.05
CA ALA A 232 -7.44 44.25 -29.05
C ALA A 232 -7.81 42.81 -28.68
N LYS A 233 -9.11 42.54 -28.49
CA LYS A 233 -9.64 41.23 -28.22
C LYS A 233 -9.34 40.24 -29.40
N GLU A 234 -9.64 40.67 -30.63
CA GLU A 234 -9.34 39.84 -31.81
C GLU A 234 -7.86 39.48 -31.89
N SER A 235 -6.97 40.48 -31.68
CA SER A 235 -5.51 40.25 -31.68
C SER A 235 -5.07 39.26 -30.59
N LEU A 236 -5.66 39.36 -29.37
CA LEU A 236 -5.37 38.42 -28.27
C LEU A 236 -5.92 37.01 -28.57
N GLU A 237 -7.10 36.93 -29.19
CA GLU A 237 -7.68 35.64 -29.62
C GLU A 237 -6.82 34.96 -30.71
N GLU A 238 -6.29 35.75 -31.67
CA GLU A 238 -5.34 35.24 -32.67
C GLU A 238 -4.05 34.71 -32.00
N GLU A 239 -3.51 35.44 -31.02
CA GLU A 239 -2.32 35.00 -30.25
C GLU A 239 -2.61 33.71 -29.46
N ILE A 240 -3.78 33.59 -28.84
CA ILE A 240 -4.22 32.37 -28.19
C ILE A 240 -4.31 31.20 -29.18
N GLN A 241 -4.88 31.41 -30.37
CA GLN A 241 -4.97 30.37 -31.38
C GLN A 241 -3.58 29.92 -31.90
N LYS A 242 -2.66 30.86 -32.05
CA LYS A 242 -1.28 30.56 -32.38
C LYS A 242 -0.61 29.70 -31.30
N LEU A 243 -0.73 30.09 -30.04
CA LEU A 243 -0.18 29.33 -28.93
C LEU A 243 -0.82 27.92 -28.82
N LYS A 244 -2.11 27.79 -29.05
CA LYS A 244 -2.80 26.49 -29.10
C LYS A 244 -2.29 25.60 -30.25
N SER A 245 -2.03 26.17 -31.41
CA SER A 245 -1.42 25.44 -32.54
C SER A 245 -0.01 24.96 -32.18
N GLU A 246 0.81 25.85 -31.62
CA GLU A 246 2.17 25.49 -31.18
C GLU A 246 2.19 24.41 -30.08
N ILE A 247 1.20 24.42 -29.17
CA ILE A 247 1.05 23.35 -28.19
C ILE A 247 0.71 22.03 -28.87
N ALA A 248 -0.20 22.03 -29.86
CA ALA A 248 -0.58 20.82 -30.57
C ALA A 248 0.60 20.24 -31.36
N ASP A 249 1.40 21.08 -32.03
CA ASP A 249 2.63 20.67 -32.74
C ASP A 249 3.64 20.03 -31.77
N THR A 250 3.81 20.63 -30.59
CA THR A 250 4.71 20.09 -29.53
C THR A 250 4.19 18.78 -28.96
N GLU A 251 2.88 18.66 -28.77
CA GLU A 251 2.24 17.41 -28.31
C GLU A 251 2.41 16.28 -29.36
N ASP A 252 2.27 16.60 -30.65
CA ASP A 252 2.50 15.63 -31.71
C ASP A 252 3.98 15.22 -31.84
N ALA A 253 4.90 16.16 -31.60
CA ALA A 253 6.32 15.85 -31.50
C ALA A 253 6.60 14.87 -30.35
N ILE A 254 6.00 15.07 -29.15
CA ILE A 254 6.11 14.14 -28.01
C ILE A 254 5.58 12.75 -28.39
N ARG A 255 4.44 12.66 -29.07
CA ARG A 255 3.87 11.37 -29.51
C ARG A 255 4.79 10.62 -30.47
N GLY A 256 5.61 11.33 -31.26
CA GLY A 256 6.60 10.74 -32.15
C GLY A 256 7.66 9.89 -31.42
N TYR A 257 7.93 10.15 -30.12
CA TYR A 257 8.89 9.39 -29.31
C TYR A 257 8.30 8.16 -28.61
N LYS A 258 7.12 7.71 -29.02
CA LYS A 258 6.45 6.53 -28.44
C LYS A 258 7.33 5.28 -28.39
N GLU A 259 8.12 5.03 -29.44
CA GLU A 259 9.00 3.86 -29.56
C GLU A 259 10.19 3.90 -28.60
N ASP A 260 10.63 5.09 -28.19
CA ASP A 260 11.75 5.25 -27.26
C ASP A 260 11.37 4.97 -25.80
N ARG A 261 10.08 4.77 -25.50
CA ARG A 261 9.59 4.46 -24.16
C ARG A 261 10.28 3.26 -23.54
N GLU A 262 10.46 2.18 -24.30
CA GLU A 262 11.13 0.97 -23.80
C GLU A 262 12.62 1.22 -23.54
N LYS A 263 13.28 2.02 -24.37
CA LYS A 263 14.66 2.41 -24.16
C LYS A 263 14.80 3.29 -22.90
N LEU A 264 13.89 4.21 -22.67
CA LEU A 264 13.85 5.05 -21.47
C LEU A 264 13.68 4.22 -20.19
N LYS A 265 12.81 3.18 -20.19
CA LYS A 265 12.65 2.24 -19.09
C LYS A 265 13.97 1.52 -18.76
N VAL A 266 14.65 1.01 -19.78
CA VAL A 266 15.94 0.31 -19.63
C VAL A 266 17.02 1.25 -19.09
N ILE A 267 17.11 2.47 -19.62
CA ILE A 267 18.12 3.46 -19.20
C ILE A 267 17.87 3.97 -17.78
N SER A 268 16.60 4.15 -17.37
CA SER A 268 16.27 4.46 -15.98
C SER A 268 16.79 3.37 -15.04
N ASP A 269 16.49 2.09 -15.32
CA ASP A 269 16.94 0.96 -14.50
C ASP A 269 18.48 0.83 -14.50
N TYR A 270 19.15 1.06 -15.64
CA TYR A 270 20.60 1.07 -15.73
C TYR A 270 21.23 2.10 -14.78
N TYR A 271 20.73 3.33 -14.76
CA TYR A 271 21.28 4.37 -13.90
C TYR A 271 20.92 4.14 -12.42
N ARG A 272 19.78 3.53 -12.10
CA ARG A 272 19.43 3.11 -10.73
C ARG A 272 20.40 2.07 -10.19
N ILE A 273 20.64 0.99 -10.95
CA ILE A 273 21.62 -0.05 -10.59
C ILE A 273 23.01 0.57 -10.39
N ARG A 274 23.39 1.56 -11.20
CA ARG A 274 24.65 2.24 -11.02
C ARG A 274 24.69 3.13 -9.79
N ALA A 275 23.64 3.86 -9.51
CA ALA A 275 23.54 4.69 -8.32
C ALA A 275 23.71 3.84 -7.04
N GLU A 276 22.98 2.73 -6.93
CA GLU A 276 23.09 1.77 -5.84
C GLU A 276 24.49 1.19 -5.70
N LYS A 277 25.11 0.79 -6.79
CA LYS A 277 26.49 0.31 -6.80
C LYS A 277 27.49 1.35 -6.28
N TYR A 278 27.32 2.63 -6.65
CA TYR A 278 28.19 3.70 -6.17
C TYR A 278 27.89 4.09 -4.72
N GLU A 279 26.67 3.89 -4.25
CA GLU A 279 26.33 3.98 -2.83
C GLU A 279 27.13 2.96 -2.03
N VAL A 280 27.06 1.68 -2.41
CA VAL A 280 27.82 0.62 -1.76
C VAL A 280 29.33 0.88 -1.85
N LEU A 281 29.82 1.30 -3.01
CA LEU A 281 31.25 1.67 -3.17
C LEU A 281 31.71 2.74 -2.18
N GLY A 282 30.86 3.70 -1.84
CA GLY A 282 31.15 4.77 -0.88
C GLY A 282 31.21 4.30 0.57
N THR A 283 30.59 3.16 0.89
CA THR A 283 30.60 2.61 2.25
C THR A 283 31.81 1.70 2.52
N LEU A 284 32.50 1.23 1.46
CA LEU A 284 33.59 0.26 1.58
C LEU A 284 34.87 0.90 2.09
N PRO A 285 35.48 0.35 3.15
CA PRO A 285 36.82 0.72 3.58
C PRO A 285 37.87 0.31 2.53
N GLN A 286 38.78 1.21 2.21
CA GLN A 286 39.84 0.94 1.24
C GLN A 286 41.19 1.53 1.74
N SER A 287 42.26 0.82 1.47
CA SER A 287 43.63 1.29 1.61
C SER A 287 44.17 1.80 0.25
N GLN A 288 45.44 2.08 0.16
CA GLN A 288 46.08 2.44 -1.11
C GLN A 288 45.94 1.33 -2.18
N ARG A 289 46.01 0.04 -1.78
CA ARG A 289 46.07 -1.11 -2.69
C ARG A 289 44.90 -2.10 -2.56
N THR A 290 44.24 -2.15 -1.41
CA THR A 290 43.24 -3.12 -1.06
C THR A 290 41.93 -2.44 -0.67
N PHE A 291 40.84 -3.19 -0.65
CA PHE A 291 39.54 -2.81 -0.11
C PHE A 291 38.93 -4.00 0.61
N VAL A 292 37.99 -3.74 1.51
CA VAL A 292 37.27 -4.76 2.28
C VAL A 292 35.79 -4.64 2.05
N ILE A 293 35.14 -5.78 1.78
CA ILE A 293 33.70 -5.94 1.74
C ILE A 293 33.33 -6.79 2.95
N SER A 294 32.36 -6.38 3.76
CA SER A 294 31.77 -7.21 4.80
C SER A 294 30.27 -7.30 4.61
N GLY A 295 29.70 -8.44 4.92
CA GLY A 295 28.26 -8.65 4.84
C GLY A 295 27.80 -9.97 5.41
N TYR A 296 26.48 -10.14 5.41
CA TYR A 296 25.84 -11.36 5.87
C TYR A 296 25.44 -12.23 4.69
N VAL A 297 25.66 -13.54 4.83
CA VAL A 297 25.30 -14.53 3.83
C VAL A 297 24.70 -15.77 4.50
N PRO A 298 23.75 -16.46 3.86
CA PRO A 298 23.32 -17.76 4.35
C PRO A 298 24.47 -18.77 4.33
N ALA A 299 24.69 -19.47 5.43
CA ALA A 299 25.82 -20.42 5.58
C ALA A 299 25.92 -21.46 4.43
N LYS A 300 24.78 -21.83 3.85
CA LYS A 300 24.73 -22.79 2.73
C LYS A 300 25.33 -22.25 1.42
N VAL A 301 25.41 -20.92 1.26
CA VAL A 301 25.85 -20.28 0.01
C VAL A 301 27.32 -19.88 0.08
N VAL A 302 27.91 -19.88 1.26
CA VAL A 302 29.34 -19.53 1.47
C VAL A 302 30.29 -20.27 0.53
N PRO A 303 30.21 -21.61 0.35
CA PRO A 303 31.10 -22.30 -0.57
C PRO A 303 30.99 -21.84 -2.03
N ALA A 304 29.77 -21.43 -2.45
CA ALA A 304 29.55 -20.90 -3.81
C ALA A 304 30.20 -19.53 -3.98
N ILE A 305 30.15 -18.67 -2.96
CA ILE A 305 30.83 -17.35 -2.99
C ILE A 305 32.36 -17.54 -3.01
N GLN A 306 32.87 -18.40 -2.14
CA GLN A 306 34.31 -18.69 -2.09
C GLN A 306 34.83 -19.16 -3.46
N LYS A 307 34.07 -20.04 -4.13
CA LYS A 307 34.44 -20.51 -5.46
C LYS A 307 34.28 -19.43 -6.53
N ALA A 308 33.19 -18.66 -6.51
CA ALA A 308 32.92 -17.65 -7.53
C ALA A 308 33.87 -16.45 -7.50
N ILE A 309 34.41 -16.13 -6.32
CA ILE A 309 35.28 -14.94 -6.09
C ILE A 309 36.71 -15.39 -5.86
N GLY A 310 36.97 -16.38 -4.99
CA GLY A 310 38.30 -16.82 -4.61
C GLY A 310 39.10 -17.47 -5.75
N ASP A 311 38.42 -18.18 -6.67
CA ASP A 311 39.09 -18.82 -7.83
C ASP A 311 39.40 -17.82 -8.96
N ARG A 312 38.76 -16.63 -8.97
CA ARG A 312 38.89 -15.65 -10.07
C ARG A 312 39.71 -14.42 -9.74
N TYR A 313 39.79 -14.05 -8.49
CA TYR A 313 40.44 -12.80 -8.06
C TYR A 313 41.44 -13.06 -6.95
N ASP A 314 42.51 -12.25 -6.91
CA ASP A 314 43.45 -12.25 -5.81
C ASP A 314 42.80 -11.65 -4.55
N CYS A 315 42.14 -12.47 -3.76
CA CYS A 315 41.41 -12.05 -2.58
C CYS A 315 41.55 -13.04 -1.42
N ALA A 316 41.46 -12.53 -0.21
CA ALA A 316 41.26 -13.32 0.99
C ALA A 316 39.77 -13.26 1.37
N VAL A 317 39.19 -14.44 1.55
CA VAL A 317 37.77 -14.58 1.98
C VAL A 317 37.79 -15.18 3.37
N ASP A 318 37.42 -14.39 4.36
CA ASP A 318 37.26 -14.81 5.74
C ASP A 318 35.79 -15.00 6.08
N VAL A 319 35.48 -16.07 6.82
CA VAL A 319 34.11 -16.43 7.21
C VAL A 319 34.07 -16.60 8.71
N GLU A 320 33.29 -15.76 9.36
CA GLU A 320 33.14 -15.74 10.81
C GLU A 320 31.75 -16.18 11.22
N ASP A 321 31.68 -16.99 12.27
CA ASP A 321 30.40 -17.25 12.93
C ASP A 321 29.97 -15.99 13.72
N LEU A 322 28.66 -15.78 13.77
CA LEU A 322 28.06 -14.62 14.42
C LEU A 322 28.34 -14.60 15.92
N LYS A 323 28.75 -13.47 16.45
CA LYS A 323 28.88 -13.23 17.89
C LYS A 323 27.51 -13.35 18.59
N GLU A 324 27.51 -13.63 19.90
CA GLU A 324 26.27 -13.78 20.67
C GLU A 324 25.42 -12.50 20.64
N ASP A 325 26.06 -11.33 20.73
CA ASP A 325 25.40 -10.02 20.75
C ASP A 325 25.04 -9.49 19.34
N GLU A 326 25.36 -10.23 18.27
CA GLU A 326 25.16 -9.80 16.91
C GLU A 326 23.78 -10.30 16.39
N GLU A 327 22.97 -9.36 15.94
CA GLU A 327 21.67 -9.63 15.32
C GLU A 327 21.78 -9.60 13.79
N PRO A 328 21.90 -10.76 13.14
CA PRO A 328 21.95 -10.86 11.69
C PRO A 328 20.57 -10.64 11.08
N PRO A 329 20.51 -10.27 9.81
CA PRO A 329 19.24 -10.27 9.07
C PRO A 329 18.65 -11.67 8.98
N THR A 330 17.34 -11.75 8.96
CA THR A 330 16.57 -13.00 8.96
C THR A 330 16.13 -13.35 7.56
N LEU A 331 16.52 -14.53 7.10
CA LEU A 331 16.05 -15.14 5.86
C LEU A 331 15.30 -16.43 6.18
N LEU A 332 14.05 -16.51 5.75
CA LEU A 332 13.20 -17.68 5.94
C LEU A 332 13.28 -18.60 4.70
N LYS A 333 13.29 -19.90 4.96
CA LYS A 333 13.15 -20.92 3.91
C LYS A 333 11.98 -21.82 4.25
N ASN A 334 10.82 -21.44 3.80
CA ASN A 334 9.57 -22.16 4.00
C ASN A 334 9.21 -23.02 2.79
N ASN A 335 8.32 -23.99 3.01
CA ASN A 335 7.73 -24.76 1.93
C ASN A 335 6.72 -23.86 1.14
N SER A 336 6.30 -24.35 -0.02
CA SER A 336 5.40 -23.62 -0.92
C SER A 336 4.04 -23.22 -0.30
N PHE A 337 3.56 -23.93 0.71
CA PHE A 337 2.34 -23.59 1.44
C PHE A 337 2.60 -22.49 2.47
N SER A 338 3.62 -22.67 3.30
CA SER A 338 3.95 -21.72 4.37
C SER A 338 4.48 -20.41 3.82
N SER A 339 5.24 -20.39 2.71
CA SER A 339 5.74 -19.17 2.09
C SER A 339 4.63 -18.21 1.68
N SER A 340 3.43 -18.72 1.34
CA SER A 340 2.30 -17.87 1.00
C SER A 340 1.82 -16.95 2.15
N VAL A 341 2.14 -17.30 3.39
CA VAL A 341 1.73 -16.56 4.61
C VAL A 341 2.91 -15.83 5.26
N GLU A 342 4.13 -15.92 4.69
CA GLU A 342 5.31 -15.20 5.20
C GLU A 342 5.10 -13.69 5.31
N SER A 343 4.40 -13.08 4.35
CA SER A 343 4.09 -11.66 4.38
C SER A 343 3.27 -11.25 5.60
N VAL A 344 2.41 -12.13 6.10
CA VAL A 344 1.64 -11.91 7.32
C VAL A 344 2.55 -11.93 8.55
N VAL A 345 3.49 -12.89 8.64
CA VAL A 345 4.48 -12.93 9.73
C VAL A 345 5.39 -11.71 9.65
N ALA A 346 5.87 -11.35 8.46
CA ALA A 346 6.71 -10.17 8.27
C ALA A 346 6.02 -8.86 8.68
N SER A 347 4.70 -8.75 8.54
CA SER A 347 3.95 -7.58 8.97
C SER A 347 3.86 -7.42 10.50
N TYR A 348 4.00 -8.51 11.25
CA TYR A 348 4.14 -8.46 12.71
C TYR A 348 5.59 -8.23 13.12
N GLY A 349 6.53 -8.97 12.53
CA GLY A 349 7.96 -8.93 12.76
C GLY A 349 8.58 -10.29 12.45
N LEU A 350 9.74 -10.29 11.81
CA LEU A 350 10.49 -11.52 11.55
C LEU A 350 11.10 -12.09 12.84
N PRO A 351 11.37 -13.40 12.92
CA PRO A 351 11.96 -13.98 14.12
C PRO A 351 13.38 -13.49 14.35
N HIS A 352 13.73 -13.27 15.62
CA HIS A 352 15.09 -12.99 16.05
C HIS A 352 16.01 -14.22 15.93
N LYS A 353 17.32 -14.00 16.09
CA LYS A 353 18.31 -15.07 16.18
C LYS A 353 17.94 -16.08 17.26
N GLY A 354 17.72 -17.32 16.89
CA GLY A 354 17.39 -18.41 17.83
C GLY A 354 15.90 -18.58 18.15
N GLU A 355 15.04 -17.68 17.71
CA GLU A 355 13.60 -17.79 17.85
C GLU A 355 13.03 -18.85 16.90
N PHE A 356 11.85 -19.36 17.26
CA PHE A 356 11.15 -20.34 16.43
C PHE A 356 10.38 -19.63 15.32
N ASP A 357 10.50 -20.11 14.07
CA ASP A 357 9.67 -19.60 12.98
C ASP A 357 8.23 -20.14 13.09
N PRO A 358 7.25 -19.26 13.36
CA PRO A 358 5.85 -19.68 13.53
C PRO A 358 5.15 -19.98 12.20
N THR A 359 5.74 -19.58 11.05
CA THR A 359 5.08 -19.53 9.74
C THR A 359 4.40 -20.82 9.35
N THR A 360 5.06 -21.98 9.56
CA THR A 360 4.50 -23.27 9.16
C THR A 360 3.27 -23.67 9.93
N ILE A 361 3.27 -23.47 11.25
CA ILE A 361 2.13 -23.83 12.13
C ILE A 361 1.03 -22.79 11.96
N MET A 362 1.42 -21.51 11.94
CA MET A 362 0.51 -20.41 11.74
C MET A 362 -0.26 -20.54 10.43
N SER A 363 0.40 -20.91 9.32
CA SER A 363 -0.26 -21.00 8.00
C SER A 363 -1.42 -21.99 7.99
N PHE A 364 -1.29 -23.12 8.71
CA PHE A 364 -2.39 -24.07 8.87
C PHE A 364 -3.59 -23.44 9.59
N PHE A 365 -3.37 -22.84 10.76
CA PHE A 365 -4.44 -22.21 11.52
C PHE A 365 -5.00 -20.98 10.82
N TYR A 366 -4.17 -20.23 10.12
CA TYR A 366 -4.58 -19.08 9.34
C TYR A 366 -5.62 -19.47 8.27
N VAL A 367 -5.27 -20.43 7.43
CA VAL A 367 -6.15 -20.92 6.36
C VAL A 367 -7.41 -21.58 6.95
N PHE A 368 -7.28 -22.31 8.05
CA PHE A 368 -8.39 -22.96 8.74
C PHE A 368 -9.41 -21.94 9.30
N PHE A 369 -8.97 -20.95 10.06
CA PHE A 369 -9.86 -19.95 10.65
C PHE A 369 -10.44 -19.00 9.61
N PHE A 370 -9.65 -18.59 8.65
CA PHE A 370 -10.13 -17.78 7.53
C PHE A 370 -11.31 -18.46 6.81
N GLY A 371 -11.15 -19.74 6.50
CA GLY A 371 -12.21 -20.53 5.86
C GLY A 371 -13.47 -20.62 6.70
N MET A 372 -13.33 -20.82 8.02
CA MET A 372 -14.46 -20.91 8.93
C MET A 372 -15.19 -19.57 9.13
N MET A 373 -14.47 -18.43 9.07
CA MET A 373 -15.06 -17.10 9.14
C MET A 373 -15.91 -16.76 7.91
N LEU A 374 -15.45 -17.10 6.72
CA LEU A 374 -16.16 -16.79 5.47
C LEU A 374 -17.22 -17.83 5.13
N SER A 375 -16.98 -19.09 5.43
CA SER A 375 -17.86 -20.28 5.50
C SER A 375 -18.97 -20.40 4.44
N ASP A 376 -18.73 -19.99 3.19
CA ASP A 376 -19.64 -20.15 2.06
C ASP A 376 -18.93 -20.82 0.87
N ALA A 377 -19.47 -21.93 0.39
CA ALA A 377 -18.81 -22.74 -0.64
C ALA A 377 -18.69 -22.02 -1.98
N ALA A 378 -19.68 -21.22 -2.35
CA ALA A 378 -19.65 -20.49 -3.62
C ALA A 378 -18.66 -19.33 -3.59
N TYR A 379 -18.57 -18.59 -2.50
CA TYR A 379 -17.54 -17.56 -2.32
C TYR A 379 -16.15 -18.18 -2.31
N GLY A 380 -15.97 -19.29 -1.58
CA GLY A 380 -14.70 -20.01 -1.56
C GLY A 380 -14.26 -20.48 -2.94
N ALA A 381 -15.20 -21.02 -3.75
CA ALA A 381 -14.91 -21.45 -5.11
C ALA A 381 -14.52 -20.26 -6.02
N ILE A 382 -15.23 -19.13 -5.94
CA ILE A 382 -14.88 -17.91 -6.71
C ILE A 382 -13.47 -17.43 -6.38
N ILE A 383 -13.12 -17.35 -5.10
CA ILE A 383 -11.79 -16.90 -4.66
C ILE A 383 -10.73 -17.90 -5.14
N ALA A 384 -10.92 -19.20 -4.88
CA ALA A 384 -9.93 -20.22 -5.24
C ALA A 384 -9.69 -20.28 -6.75
N ILE A 385 -10.76 -20.30 -7.56
CA ILE A 385 -10.67 -20.37 -9.02
C ILE A 385 -10.11 -19.06 -9.58
N GLY A 386 -10.58 -17.92 -9.08
CA GLY A 386 -10.10 -16.60 -9.52
C GLY A 386 -8.59 -16.43 -9.26
N CYS A 387 -8.12 -16.78 -8.06
CA CYS A 387 -6.69 -16.75 -7.72
C CYS A 387 -5.90 -17.76 -8.56
N LEU A 388 -6.42 -18.96 -8.78
CA LEU A 388 -5.75 -19.98 -9.60
C LEU A 388 -5.60 -19.52 -11.07
N ILE A 389 -6.64 -18.91 -11.63
CA ILE A 389 -6.58 -18.36 -12.99
C ILE A 389 -5.56 -17.22 -13.06
N ALA A 390 -5.56 -16.32 -12.07
CA ALA A 390 -4.60 -15.22 -12.01
C ALA A 390 -3.15 -15.72 -11.92
N LEU A 391 -2.87 -16.70 -11.05
CA LEU A 391 -1.54 -17.31 -10.90
C LEU A 391 -1.06 -18.00 -12.19
N LYS A 392 -1.96 -18.67 -12.93
CA LYS A 392 -1.60 -19.33 -14.20
C LYS A 392 -1.43 -18.35 -15.35
N LYS A 393 -2.29 -17.31 -15.40
CA LYS A 393 -2.26 -16.32 -16.49
C LYS A 393 -1.11 -15.33 -16.37
N PHE A 394 -0.69 -14.99 -15.15
CA PHE A 394 0.32 -13.99 -14.85
C PHE A 394 1.50 -14.58 -14.04
N PRO A 395 2.30 -15.48 -14.61
CA PRO A 395 3.40 -16.14 -13.87
C PRO A 395 4.54 -15.18 -13.48
N ARG A 396 4.60 -13.98 -14.06
CA ARG A 396 5.67 -12.98 -13.87
C ARG A 396 5.35 -11.89 -12.87
N MET A 397 4.22 -12.01 -12.15
CA MET A 397 3.87 -11.02 -11.13
C MET A 397 4.95 -10.93 -10.03
N SER A 398 4.97 -9.84 -9.30
CA SER A 398 5.89 -9.65 -8.17
C SER A 398 5.76 -10.78 -7.14
N LYS A 399 6.87 -11.15 -6.49
CA LYS A 399 6.90 -12.24 -5.49
C LYS A 399 5.83 -12.07 -4.41
N GLY A 400 5.68 -10.85 -3.87
CA GLY A 400 4.69 -10.57 -2.82
C GLY A 400 3.24 -10.76 -3.32
N MET A 401 2.93 -10.33 -4.55
CA MET A 401 1.60 -10.52 -5.14
C MET A 401 1.32 -11.99 -5.43
N HIS A 402 2.32 -12.72 -5.94
CA HIS A 402 2.22 -14.16 -6.19
C HIS A 402 1.93 -14.94 -4.89
N GLU A 403 2.63 -14.64 -3.81
CA GLU A 403 2.42 -15.27 -2.51
C GLU A 403 1.07 -14.90 -1.90
N SER A 404 0.66 -13.63 -2.00
CA SER A 404 -0.66 -13.17 -1.53
C SER A 404 -1.81 -13.87 -2.28
N LEU A 405 -1.76 -13.95 -3.61
CA LEU A 405 -2.78 -14.67 -4.39
C LEU A 405 -2.82 -16.16 -4.05
N LYS A 406 -1.66 -16.74 -3.80
CA LYS A 406 -1.54 -18.14 -3.38
C LYS A 406 -2.13 -18.37 -1.98
N MET A 407 -1.91 -17.46 -1.05
CA MET A 407 -2.55 -17.46 0.26
C MET A 407 -4.08 -17.42 0.13
N PHE A 408 -4.62 -16.45 -0.65
CA PHE A 408 -6.06 -16.36 -0.87
C PHE A 408 -6.64 -17.57 -1.61
N MET A 409 -5.87 -18.21 -2.49
CA MET A 409 -6.26 -19.48 -3.12
C MET A 409 -6.46 -20.58 -2.07
N PHE A 410 -5.51 -20.76 -1.15
CA PHE A 410 -5.65 -21.74 -0.07
C PHE A 410 -6.79 -21.38 0.89
N CYS A 411 -6.93 -20.10 1.24
CA CYS A 411 -8.06 -19.61 2.03
C CYS A 411 -9.40 -19.87 1.33
N GLY A 412 -9.47 -19.66 0.01
CA GLY A 412 -10.66 -19.95 -0.79
C GLY A 412 -11.03 -21.44 -0.79
N VAL A 413 -10.02 -22.33 -0.91
CA VAL A 413 -10.25 -23.78 -0.79
C VAL A 413 -10.78 -24.15 0.60
N SER A 414 -10.20 -23.58 1.67
CA SER A 414 -10.69 -23.81 3.03
C SER A 414 -12.12 -23.29 3.22
N THR A 415 -12.43 -22.10 2.70
CA THR A 415 -13.78 -21.51 2.72
C THR A 415 -14.78 -22.42 2.00
N MET A 416 -14.40 -22.97 0.84
CA MET A 416 -15.24 -23.91 0.12
C MET A 416 -15.53 -25.18 0.94
N VAL A 417 -14.52 -25.75 1.59
CA VAL A 417 -14.70 -26.94 2.46
C VAL A 417 -15.64 -26.60 3.62
N TRP A 418 -15.41 -25.50 4.33
CA TRP A 418 -16.28 -25.09 5.44
C TRP A 418 -17.69 -24.78 4.98
N GLY A 419 -17.85 -24.12 3.81
CA GLY A 419 -19.16 -23.85 3.21
C GLY A 419 -19.93 -25.12 2.86
N ILE A 420 -19.27 -26.16 2.35
CA ILE A 420 -19.90 -27.48 2.10
C ILE A 420 -20.33 -28.15 3.42
N LEU A 421 -19.48 -28.06 4.48
CA LEU A 421 -19.82 -28.62 5.79
C LEU A 421 -21.03 -27.94 6.42
N PHE A 422 -21.14 -26.63 6.26
CA PHE A 422 -22.21 -25.82 6.83
C PHE A 422 -23.42 -25.64 5.90
N GLY A 423 -23.30 -26.02 4.62
CA GLY A 423 -24.38 -25.96 3.64
C GLY A 423 -24.65 -24.56 3.08
N GLY A 424 -23.68 -23.65 3.13
CA GLY A 424 -23.79 -22.30 2.57
C GLY A 424 -23.35 -22.24 1.10
N TYR A 425 -24.25 -21.81 0.22
CA TYR A 425 -24.01 -21.63 -1.22
C TYR A 425 -24.63 -20.29 -1.65
N PHE A 426 -23.88 -19.19 -1.58
CA PHE A 426 -24.39 -17.83 -1.59
C PHE A 426 -25.52 -17.66 -0.54
N GLY A 427 -25.26 -18.11 0.69
CA GLY A 427 -26.28 -18.24 1.73
C GLY A 427 -27.28 -19.34 1.36
N ASP A 428 -28.53 -18.94 1.19
CA ASP A 428 -29.70 -19.79 0.89
C ASP A 428 -30.23 -19.60 -0.56
N VAL A 429 -29.40 -19.17 -1.50
CA VAL A 429 -29.84 -18.83 -2.86
C VAL A 429 -30.59 -19.99 -3.54
N VAL A 430 -30.15 -21.24 -3.34
CA VAL A 430 -30.75 -22.41 -3.94
C VAL A 430 -32.22 -22.59 -3.47
N ASP A 431 -32.46 -22.40 -2.17
CA ASP A 431 -33.78 -22.47 -1.59
C ASP A 431 -34.68 -21.32 -2.11
N VAL A 432 -34.18 -20.09 -2.10
CA VAL A 432 -34.92 -18.90 -2.52
C VAL A 432 -35.26 -18.98 -4.00
N VAL A 433 -34.32 -19.32 -4.88
CA VAL A 433 -34.54 -19.42 -6.33
C VAL A 433 -35.46 -20.55 -6.66
N SER A 434 -35.29 -21.74 -6.08
CA SER A 434 -36.12 -22.90 -6.33
C SER A 434 -37.58 -22.68 -5.90
N LYS A 435 -37.80 -22.09 -4.73
CA LYS A 435 -39.09 -21.75 -4.20
C LYS A 435 -39.77 -20.63 -5.02
N THR A 436 -39.04 -19.54 -5.29
CA THR A 436 -39.64 -18.35 -5.92
C THR A 436 -39.90 -18.53 -7.40
N PHE A 437 -38.97 -19.10 -8.17
CA PHE A 437 -39.05 -19.18 -9.62
C PHE A 437 -39.55 -20.52 -10.14
N PHE A 438 -39.22 -21.63 -9.46
CA PHE A 438 -39.62 -22.97 -9.89
C PHE A 438 -40.80 -23.56 -9.12
N GLY A 439 -41.11 -23.02 -7.94
CA GLY A 439 -42.27 -23.45 -7.12
C GLY A 439 -42.06 -24.74 -6.32
N HIS A 440 -40.87 -25.29 -6.33
CA HIS A 440 -40.47 -26.46 -5.53
C HIS A 440 -39.27 -26.12 -4.66
N PRO A 441 -39.36 -26.17 -3.32
CA PRO A 441 -38.21 -25.90 -2.46
C PRO A 441 -37.18 -27.03 -2.60
N VAL A 442 -35.95 -26.67 -2.98
CA VAL A 442 -34.80 -27.57 -3.03
C VAL A 442 -33.80 -27.12 -2.00
N THR A 443 -33.73 -27.82 -0.87
CA THR A 443 -32.85 -27.49 0.24
C THR A 443 -31.60 -28.39 0.21
N ILE A 444 -30.41 -27.81 0.14
CA ILE A 444 -29.17 -28.56 0.28
C ILE A 444 -28.92 -28.77 1.78
N LYS A 445 -28.92 -30.05 2.19
CA LYS A 445 -28.64 -30.39 3.58
C LYS A 445 -27.16 -30.16 3.90
N PRO A 446 -26.81 -29.47 5.02
CA PRO A 446 -25.44 -29.37 5.47
C PRO A 446 -24.88 -30.75 5.80
N LEU A 447 -23.60 -30.96 5.53
CA LEU A 447 -22.94 -32.22 5.91
C LEU A 447 -22.69 -32.33 7.42
N TRP A 448 -22.61 -31.23 8.10
CA TRP A 448 -22.41 -31.23 9.56
C TRP A 448 -23.60 -30.56 10.27
N PHE A 449 -23.66 -29.26 10.33
CA PHE A 449 -24.79 -28.48 10.85
C PHE A 449 -24.85 -27.11 10.19
N ALA A 450 -26.03 -26.47 10.21
CA ALA A 450 -26.21 -25.12 9.71
C ALA A 450 -25.97 -24.09 10.83
N PRO A 451 -24.97 -23.22 10.71
CA PRO A 451 -24.69 -22.19 11.74
C PRO A 451 -25.85 -21.25 12.03
N LEU A 452 -26.67 -20.94 11.01
CA LEU A 452 -27.86 -20.08 11.15
C LEU A 452 -28.94 -20.71 12.05
N ASN A 453 -29.03 -22.04 12.06
CA ASN A 453 -30.02 -22.76 12.87
C ASN A 453 -29.48 -23.07 14.27
N ASP A 454 -28.20 -23.40 14.37
CA ASP A 454 -27.54 -23.85 15.60
C ASP A 454 -26.30 -22.96 15.95
N PRO A 455 -26.45 -21.66 16.21
CA PRO A 455 -25.31 -20.77 16.45
C PRO A 455 -24.51 -21.17 17.70
N MET A 456 -25.16 -21.74 18.73
CA MET A 456 -24.47 -22.16 19.96
C MET A 456 -23.48 -23.30 19.71
N LYS A 457 -23.78 -24.21 18.78
CA LYS A 457 -22.83 -25.27 18.41
C LYS A 457 -21.58 -24.67 17.77
N LEU A 458 -21.75 -23.70 16.84
CA LEU A 458 -20.62 -23.02 16.22
C LEU A 458 -19.78 -22.27 17.27
N LEU A 459 -20.39 -21.63 18.28
CA LEU A 459 -19.68 -20.96 19.35
C LEU A 459 -18.77 -21.93 20.11
N ILE A 460 -19.29 -23.09 20.50
CA ILE A 460 -18.52 -24.11 21.26
C ILE A 460 -17.36 -24.63 20.42
N TYR A 461 -17.59 -24.96 19.14
CA TYR A 461 -16.50 -25.40 18.27
C TYR A 461 -15.47 -24.31 18.03
N SER A 462 -15.89 -23.05 17.88
CA SER A 462 -14.98 -21.91 17.77
C SER A 462 -14.09 -21.77 18.98
N MET A 463 -14.66 -21.86 20.19
CA MET A 463 -13.90 -21.83 21.44
C MET A 463 -13.01 -23.06 21.60
N ALA A 464 -13.47 -24.23 21.21
CA ALA A 464 -12.67 -25.47 21.27
C ALA A 464 -11.45 -25.39 20.34
N PHE A 465 -11.63 -24.91 19.10
CA PHE A 465 -10.51 -24.67 18.18
C PHE A 465 -9.57 -23.57 18.69
N GLY A 466 -10.11 -22.56 19.38
CA GLY A 466 -9.32 -21.54 20.06
C GLY A 466 -8.43 -22.13 21.15
N VAL A 467 -8.98 -22.98 22.00
CA VAL A 467 -8.21 -23.69 23.05
C VAL A 467 -7.10 -24.54 22.43
N ILE A 468 -7.39 -25.28 21.35
CA ILE A 468 -6.38 -26.07 20.64
C ILE A 468 -5.26 -25.18 20.12
N HIS A 469 -5.61 -24.05 19.48
CA HIS A 469 -4.66 -23.09 18.94
C HIS A 469 -3.73 -22.50 20.02
N LEU A 470 -4.32 -22.04 21.14
CA LEU A 470 -3.57 -21.51 22.28
C LEU A 470 -2.67 -22.59 22.91
N PHE A 471 -3.15 -23.83 23.02
CA PHE A 471 -2.35 -24.94 23.53
C PHE A 471 -1.17 -25.24 22.61
N VAL A 472 -1.36 -25.21 21.31
CA VAL A 472 -0.25 -25.34 20.36
C VAL A 472 0.77 -24.23 20.57
N GLY A 473 0.34 -22.99 20.79
CA GLY A 473 1.24 -21.86 21.11
C GLY A 473 2.06 -22.12 22.39
N LEU A 474 1.41 -22.57 23.45
CA LEU A 474 2.09 -22.94 24.70
C LEU A 474 3.06 -24.12 24.48
N GLY A 475 2.70 -25.08 23.64
CA GLY A 475 3.57 -26.21 23.27
C GLY A 475 4.83 -25.77 22.52
N ILE A 476 4.72 -24.76 21.62
CA ILE A 476 5.88 -24.18 20.94
C ILE A 476 6.81 -23.50 21.95
N LYS A 477 6.26 -22.74 22.92
CA LYS A 477 7.04 -22.18 24.02
C LYS A 477 7.84 -23.24 24.74
N GLY A 478 7.17 -24.36 25.12
CA GLY A 478 7.85 -25.48 25.75
C GLY A 478 8.95 -26.10 24.89
N TYR A 479 8.73 -26.23 23.59
CA TYR A 479 9.77 -26.69 22.67
C TYR A 479 11.00 -25.77 22.64
N MET A 480 10.76 -24.46 22.65
CA MET A 480 11.84 -23.45 22.69
C MET A 480 12.65 -23.54 23.97
N GLU A 481 12.01 -23.68 25.12
CA GLU A 481 12.66 -23.79 26.44
C GLU A 481 13.49 -25.09 26.55
N ILE A 482 12.97 -26.22 26.08
CA ILE A 482 13.71 -27.49 26.01
C ILE A 482 14.97 -27.34 25.14
N LYS A 483 14.82 -26.71 23.96
CA LYS A 483 15.89 -26.50 23.01
C LYS A 483 16.97 -25.57 23.57
N ALA A 484 16.58 -24.57 24.36
CA ALA A 484 17.48 -23.68 25.09
C ALA A 484 18.16 -24.34 26.30
N GLY A 485 17.85 -25.62 26.59
CA GLY A 485 18.41 -26.35 27.73
C GLY A 485 17.79 -25.98 29.09
N LYS A 486 16.74 -25.17 29.10
CA LYS A 486 16.06 -24.67 30.30
C LYS A 486 14.94 -25.63 30.75
N ILE A 487 15.30 -26.87 31.10
CA ILE A 487 14.32 -27.91 31.44
C ILE A 487 13.45 -27.54 32.66
N LEU A 488 14.01 -26.83 33.63
CA LEU A 488 13.26 -26.39 34.81
C LEU A 488 12.16 -25.39 34.44
N ASP A 489 12.48 -24.44 33.54
CA ASP A 489 11.56 -23.44 33.03
C ASP A 489 10.42 -24.10 32.23
N PHE A 490 10.73 -25.12 31.44
CA PHE A 490 9.73 -25.92 30.74
C PHE A 490 8.71 -26.55 31.71
N PHE A 491 9.16 -27.15 32.81
CA PHE A 491 8.23 -27.73 33.80
C PHE A 491 7.40 -26.66 34.49
N CYS A 492 8.01 -25.55 34.90
CA CYS A 492 7.35 -24.52 35.69
C CYS A 492 6.43 -23.62 34.86
N ASP A 493 6.84 -23.24 33.63
CA ASP A 493 6.15 -22.24 32.85
C ASP A 493 5.24 -22.85 31.77
N VAL A 494 5.38 -24.15 31.47
CA VAL A 494 4.59 -24.82 30.44
C VAL A 494 3.77 -25.97 31.03
N VAL A 495 4.40 -26.95 31.70
CA VAL A 495 3.70 -28.16 32.18
C VAL A 495 2.68 -27.82 33.29
N LEU A 496 3.03 -26.93 34.23
CA LEU A 496 2.10 -26.49 35.25
C LEU A 496 0.91 -25.73 34.69
N TRP A 497 1.12 -24.89 33.64
CA TRP A 497 0.03 -24.24 32.95
C TRP A 497 -0.87 -25.23 32.22
N TYR A 498 -0.32 -26.24 31.52
CA TYR A 498 -1.14 -27.30 30.94
C TYR A 498 -1.95 -28.04 31.99
N ALA A 499 -1.34 -28.45 33.12
CA ALA A 499 -2.04 -29.14 34.18
C ALA A 499 -3.20 -28.30 34.74
N PHE A 500 -2.95 -27.02 34.99
CA PHE A 500 -3.95 -26.09 35.50
C PHE A 500 -5.11 -25.87 34.51
N LEU A 501 -4.79 -25.55 33.24
CA LEU A 501 -5.80 -25.28 32.21
C LEU A 501 -6.62 -26.51 31.83
N ILE A 502 -5.99 -27.68 31.66
CA ILE A 502 -6.69 -28.96 31.42
C ILE A 502 -7.58 -29.32 32.60
N GLY A 503 -7.08 -29.15 33.83
CA GLY A 503 -7.88 -29.37 35.02
C GLY A 503 -9.14 -28.52 35.07
N LEU A 504 -9.01 -27.21 34.77
CA LEU A 504 -10.15 -26.29 34.71
C LEU A 504 -11.13 -26.64 33.57
N LEU A 505 -10.63 -26.97 32.38
CA LEU A 505 -11.48 -27.38 31.26
C LEU A 505 -12.27 -28.65 31.57
N LEU A 506 -11.64 -29.66 32.16
CA LEU A 506 -12.33 -30.88 32.60
C LEU A 506 -13.35 -30.66 33.71
N MET A 507 -13.19 -29.60 34.51
CA MET A 507 -14.20 -29.19 35.50
C MET A 507 -15.32 -28.36 34.89
N LEU A 508 -15.04 -27.59 33.83
CA LEU A 508 -16.01 -26.75 33.14
C LEU A 508 -17.01 -27.58 32.32
N ILE A 509 -16.53 -28.59 31.58
CA ILE A 509 -17.37 -29.39 30.66
C ILE A 509 -18.60 -30.04 31.35
N PRO A 510 -18.51 -30.65 32.51
CA PRO A 510 -19.68 -31.23 33.19
C PRO A 510 -20.51 -30.21 33.98
N SER A 511 -20.16 -28.93 33.98
CA SER A 511 -20.87 -27.89 34.73
C SER A 511 -22.23 -27.55 34.11
N GLU A 512 -23.17 -27.07 34.92
CA GLU A 512 -24.47 -26.59 34.44
C GLU A 512 -24.36 -25.41 33.52
N ILE A 513 -23.32 -24.57 33.65
CA ILE A 513 -23.04 -23.44 32.80
C ILE A 513 -22.72 -23.92 31.38
N PHE A 514 -21.83 -24.90 31.25
CA PHE A 514 -21.50 -25.49 29.95
C PHE A 514 -22.69 -26.23 29.36
N ALA A 515 -23.44 -26.99 30.16
CA ALA A 515 -24.63 -27.73 29.71
C ALA A 515 -25.72 -26.78 29.15
N SER A 516 -25.91 -25.61 29.78
CA SER A 516 -26.87 -24.60 29.29
C SER A 516 -26.43 -23.98 27.96
N ILE A 517 -25.16 -23.77 27.74
CA ILE A 517 -24.59 -23.22 26.49
C ILE A 517 -24.57 -24.30 25.40
N ALA A 518 -24.08 -25.50 25.74
CA ALA A 518 -23.91 -26.62 24.81
C ALA A 518 -25.23 -27.31 24.44
N GLN A 519 -26.30 -27.07 25.20
CA GLN A 519 -27.57 -27.80 25.11
C GLN A 519 -27.37 -29.33 25.19
N ALA A 520 -26.31 -29.76 25.86
CA ALA A 520 -25.92 -31.14 26.03
C ALA A 520 -25.29 -31.34 27.40
N GLN A 521 -25.76 -32.32 28.18
CA GLN A 521 -25.12 -32.71 29.42
C GLN A 521 -24.03 -33.76 29.14
N ILE A 522 -22.78 -33.42 29.42
CA ILE A 522 -21.66 -34.33 29.37
C ILE A 522 -21.26 -34.65 30.81
N THR A 523 -21.40 -35.91 31.21
CA THR A 523 -21.00 -36.39 32.51
C THR A 523 -19.76 -37.25 32.42
N PHE A 524 -18.77 -36.96 33.26
CA PHE A 524 -17.55 -37.77 33.31
C PHE A 524 -17.63 -38.82 34.47
N PRO A 525 -16.93 -39.93 34.34
CA PRO A 525 -16.74 -40.88 35.41
C PRO A 525 -16.15 -40.18 36.67
N PRO A 526 -16.48 -40.62 37.89
CA PRO A 526 -15.97 -40.03 39.15
C PRO A 526 -14.45 -39.92 39.20
N ALA A 527 -13.73 -40.88 38.61
CA ALA A 527 -12.27 -40.86 38.53
C ALA A 527 -11.73 -39.68 37.72
N VAL A 528 -12.38 -39.30 36.61
CA VAL A 528 -12.01 -38.15 35.80
C VAL A 528 -12.25 -36.84 36.53
N ASN A 529 -13.35 -36.73 37.29
CA ASN A 529 -13.66 -35.56 38.09
C ASN A 529 -12.65 -35.33 39.23
N VAL A 530 -12.17 -36.44 39.84
CA VAL A 530 -11.12 -36.37 40.87
C VAL A 530 -9.79 -35.96 40.19
N ALA A 531 -9.43 -36.57 39.08
CA ALA A 531 -8.22 -36.20 38.34
C ALA A 531 -8.24 -34.74 37.92
N ALA A 532 -9.38 -34.22 37.43
CA ALA A 532 -9.54 -32.81 37.03
C ALA A 532 -9.26 -31.85 38.22
N LYS A 533 -9.80 -32.16 39.42
CA LYS A 533 -9.56 -31.39 40.63
C LYS A 533 -8.09 -31.44 41.04
N VAL A 534 -7.48 -32.62 41.01
CA VAL A 534 -6.06 -32.80 41.37
C VAL A 534 -5.16 -32.02 40.41
N LEU A 535 -5.43 -32.06 39.09
CA LEU A 535 -4.69 -31.30 38.12
C LEU A 535 -4.86 -29.78 38.29
N ALA A 536 -6.09 -29.31 38.52
CA ALA A 536 -6.35 -27.88 38.69
C ALA A 536 -5.69 -27.35 39.97
N ILE A 537 -5.86 -28.05 41.12
CA ILE A 537 -5.29 -27.63 42.41
C ILE A 537 -3.76 -27.79 42.38
N GLY A 538 -3.25 -28.90 41.85
CA GLY A 538 -1.81 -29.17 41.77
C GLY A 538 -1.11 -28.16 40.83
N GLY A 539 -1.73 -27.83 39.68
CA GLY A 539 -1.25 -26.79 38.79
C GLY A 539 -1.24 -25.41 39.43
N ALA A 540 -2.32 -25.02 40.09
CA ALA A 540 -2.43 -23.73 40.79
C ALA A 540 -1.40 -23.58 41.90
N VAL A 541 -1.24 -24.59 42.76
CA VAL A 541 -0.24 -24.61 43.84
C VAL A 541 1.19 -24.59 43.23
N GLY A 542 1.43 -25.36 42.18
CA GLY A 542 2.69 -25.37 41.47
C GLY A 542 3.06 -23.99 40.92
N LEU A 543 2.15 -23.32 40.22
CA LEU A 543 2.33 -21.97 39.70
C LEU A 543 2.59 -20.96 40.83
N LEU A 544 1.81 -21.03 41.94
CA LEU A 544 1.98 -20.15 43.10
C LEU A 544 3.38 -20.22 43.69
N LEU A 545 3.96 -21.42 43.75
CA LEU A 545 5.25 -21.64 44.36
C LEU A 545 6.43 -21.45 43.42
N MET A 546 6.26 -21.74 42.14
CA MET A 546 7.39 -21.82 41.18
C MET A 546 7.50 -20.60 40.25
N SER A 547 6.44 -19.83 40.02
CA SER A 547 6.45 -18.70 39.08
C SER A 547 7.43 -17.60 39.50
N GLY A 548 7.51 -17.25 40.77
CA GLY A 548 8.44 -16.24 41.32
C GLY A 548 9.85 -16.74 41.62
N ARG A 549 10.30 -17.90 41.12
CA ARG A 549 11.58 -18.58 41.49
C ARG A 549 12.84 -17.74 41.31
N ALA A 550 12.83 -16.77 40.41
CA ALA A 550 13.97 -15.88 40.17
C ALA A 550 14.26 -14.94 41.37
N ASN A 551 13.25 -14.70 42.22
CA ASN A 551 13.37 -13.81 43.37
C ASN A 551 13.77 -14.54 44.65
N LYS A 552 14.72 -13.99 45.37
CA LYS A 552 15.18 -14.55 46.67
C LYS A 552 14.23 -14.27 47.83
N ASN A 553 13.37 -13.25 47.72
CA ASN A 553 12.42 -12.88 48.77
C ASN A 553 11.15 -13.75 48.71
N PRO A 554 10.83 -14.55 49.73
CA PRO A 554 9.71 -15.47 49.68
C PRO A 554 8.33 -14.78 49.61
N ALA A 555 8.19 -13.59 50.17
CA ALA A 555 6.93 -12.83 50.09
C ALA A 555 6.70 -12.32 48.64
N LEU A 556 7.73 -11.82 47.98
CA LEU A 556 7.68 -11.37 46.59
C LEU A 556 7.43 -12.55 45.65
N ARG A 557 8.06 -13.70 45.91
CA ARG A 557 7.85 -14.95 45.17
C ARG A 557 6.39 -15.40 45.19
N LEU A 558 5.74 -15.35 46.36
CA LEU A 558 4.33 -15.72 46.54
C LEU A 558 3.41 -14.70 45.85
N ALA A 559 3.74 -13.40 45.92
CA ALA A 559 2.98 -12.34 45.27
C ALA A 559 3.03 -12.48 43.74
N LEU A 560 4.19 -12.78 43.16
CA LEU A 560 4.32 -13.03 41.71
C LEU A 560 3.60 -14.30 41.28
N GLY A 561 3.62 -15.38 42.07
CA GLY A 561 2.84 -16.59 41.82
C GLY A 561 1.34 -16.34 41.84
N ALA A 562 0.84 -15.52 42.79
CA ALA A 562 -0.55 -15.11 42.81
C ALA A 562 -0.94 -14.25 41.61
N TYR A 563 -0.04 -13.36 41.15
CA TYR A 563 -0.22 -12.58 39.93
C TYR A 563 -0.30 -13.47 38.69
N ASP A 564 0.52 -14.50 38.61
CA ASP A 564 0.48 -15.46 37.50
C ASP A 564 -0.81 -16.27 37.48
N ILE A 565 -1.35 -16.68 38.65
CA ILE A 565 -2.68 -17.30 38.69
C ILE A 565 -3.75 -16.33 38.22
N TYR A 566 -3.65 -15.03 38.53
CA TYR A 566 -4.56 -14.01 38.02
C TYR A 566 -4.53 -13.90 36.50
N ASN A 567 -3.41 -14.23 35.84
CA ASN A 567 -3.28 -14.26 34.37
C ASN A 567 -4.22 -15.31 33.71
N ILE A 568 -4.90 -16.18 34.46
CA ILE A 568 -5.99 -17.03 33.95
C ILE A 568 -7.09 -16.20 33.28
N THR A 569 -7.32 -14.97 33.77
CA THR A 569 -8.28 -14.05 33.15
C THR A 569 -7.90 -13.67 31.74
N GLY A 570 -6.59 -13.51 31.45
CA GLY A 570 -6.05 -13.30 30.10
C GLY A 570 -6.31 -14.52 29.21
N TRP A 571 -6.06 -15.74 29.71
CA TRP A 571 -6.36 -16.97 28.98
C TRP A 571 -7.85 -17.10 28.65
N LEU A 572 -8.73 -16.78 29.60
CA LEU A 572 -10.17 -16.77 29.38
C LEU A 572 -10.56 -15.74 28.33
N SER A 573 -10.01 -14.53 28.40
CA SER A 573 -10.22 -13.48 27.40
C SER A 573 -9.78 -13.92 26.01
N ASP A 574 -8.61 -14.58 25.90
CA ASP A 574 -8.10 -15.09 24.63
C ASP A 574 -9.04 -16.15 24.04
N VAL A 575 -9.52 -17.10 24.85
CA VAL A 575 -10.51 -18.12 24.42
C VAL A 575 -11.81 -17.46 23.94
N LEU A 576 -12.32 -16.47 24.71
CA LEU A 576 -13.54 -15.75 24.33
C LEU A 576 -13.36 -14.94 23.03
N SER A 577 -12.14 -14.51 22.70
CA SER A 577 -11.82 -13.84 21.45
C SER A 577 -12.17 -14.66 20.19
N TYR A 578 -12.17 -15.99 20.29
CA TYR A 578 -12.55 -16.87 19.18
C TYR A 578 -14.06 -16.88 18.88
N SER A 579 -14.89 -16.22 19.72
CA SER A 579 -16.30 -15.97 19.37
C SER A 579 -16.48 -15.16 18.09
N ARG A 580 -15.44 -14.45 17.61
CA ARG A 580 -15.43 -13.77 16.29
C ARG A 580 -15.61 -14.73 15.13
N LEU A 581 -15.15 -15.98 15.26
CA LEU A 581 -15.36 -17.00 14.23
C LEU A 581 -16.88 -17.23 14.02
N LEU A 582 -17.63 -17.31 15.12
CA LEU A 582 -19.09 -17.36 15.08
C LEU A 582 -19.68 -16.09 14.45
N ALA A 583 -19.27 -14.91 14.96
CA ALA A 583 -19.87 -13.64 14.55
C ALA A 583 -19.74 -13.40 13.04
N LEU A 584 -18.54 -13.64 12.48
CA LEU A 584 -18.28 -13.44 11.05
C LEU A 584 -18.90 -14.54 10.20
N GLY A 585 -18.84 -15.80 10.60
CA GLY A 585 -19.48 -16.90 9.89
C GLY A 585 -20.99 -16.72 9.79
N LEU A 586 -21.63 -16.25 10.87
CA LEU A 586 -23.07 -15.90 10.84
C LEU A 586 -23.33 -14.66 9.98
N ALA A 587 -22.54 -13.62 10.10
CA ALA A 587 -22.72 -12.37 9.34
C ALA A 587 -22.73 -12.63 7.82
N THR A 588 -21.77 -13.42 7.34
CA THR A 588 -21.67 -13.80 5.92
C THR A 588 -22.99 -14.46 5.44
N GLY A 589 -23.48 -15.45 6.18
CA GLY A 589 -24.70 -16.18 5.84
C GLY A 589 -25.97 -15.33 5.94
N VAL A 590 -26.13 -14.55 7.02
CA VAL A 590 -27.29 -13.66 7.23
C VAL A 590 -27.38 -12.61 6.13
N ILE A 591 -26.28 -11.91 5.82
CA ILE A 591 -26.26 -10.88 4.76
C ILE A 591 -26.60 -11.52 3.41
N ALA A 592 -26.03 -12.69 3.10
CA ALA A 592 -26.34 -13.41 1.87
C ALA A 592 -27.83 -13.75 1.77
N SER A 593 -28.45 -14.28 2.84
CA SER A 593 -29.89 -14.59 2.87
C SER A 593 -30.75 -13.34 2.70
N VAL A 594 -30.41 -12.24 3.34
CA VAL A 594 -31.13 -10.96 3.18
C VAL A 594 -31.07 -10.47 1.72
N VAL A 595 -29.88 -10.51 1.09
CA VAL A 595 -29.72 -10.15 -0.32
C VAL A 595 -30.61 -11.01 -1.23
N ASN A 596 -30.64 -12.34 -1.00
CA ASN A 596 -31.45 -13.25 -1.77
C ASN A 596 -32.94 -12.96 -1.58
N GLN A 597 -33.40 -12.72 -0.36
CA GLN A 597 -34.80 -12.39 -0.07
C GLN A 597 -35.20 -11.07 -0.71
N MET A 598 -34.38 -10.02 -0.60
CA MET A 598 -34.66 -8.72 -1.22
C MET A 598 -34.77 -8.85 -2.77
N GLY A 599 -33.83 -9.59 -3.38
CA GLY A 599 -33.88 -9.84 -4.81
C GLY A 599 -35.14 -10.57 -5.28
N SER A 600 -35.67 -11.48 -4.45
CA SER A 600 -36.81 -12.31 -4.78
C SER A 600 -38.19 -11.66 -4.55
N MET A 601 -38.27 -10.45 -3.99
CA MET A 601 -39.52 -9.79 -3.56
C MET A 601 -40.54 -9.59 -4.69
N LEU A 602 -40.11 -9.35 -5.93
CA LEU A 602 -41.01 -9.15 -7.09
C LEU A 602 -41.50 -10.45 -7.74
N GLY A 603 -41.11 -11.62 -7.22
CA GLY A 603 -41.57 -12.93 -7.66
C GLY A 603 -41.23 -13.28 -9.09
N LYS A 604 -42.11 -14.09 -9.74
CA LYS A 604 -41.88 -14.70 -11.08
C LYS A 604 -42.02 -13.75 -12.28
N SER A 605 -42.21 -12.45 -12.07
CA SER A 605 -42.32 -11.50 -13.18
C SER A 605 -40.97 -11.31 -13.90
N VAL A 606 -41.01 -10.92 -15.19
CA VAL A 606 -39.76 -10.61 -15.93
C VAL A 606 -38.96 -9.52 -15.24
N ALA A 607 -39.65 -8.48 -14.75
CA ALA A 607 -38.99 -7.43 -13.93
C ALA A 607 -38.43 -7.99 -12.65
N GLY A 608 -39.07 -8.98 -12.01
CA GLY A 608 -38.58 -9.67 -10.81
C GLY A 608 -37.30 -10.44 -11.07
N VAL A 609 -37.19 -11.15 -12.20
CA VAL A 609 -35.95 -11.86 -12.57
C VAL A 609 -34.81 -10.90 -12.83
N ILE A 610 -35.05 -9.79 -13.55
CA ILE A 610 -34.01 -8.78 -13.81
C ILE A 610 -33.55 -8.15 -12.50
N LEU A 611 -34.49 -7.75 -11.64
CA LEU A 611 -34.15 -7.19 -10.33
C LEU A 611 -33.35 -8.19 -9.48
N PHE A 612 -33.76 -9.46 -9.46
CA PHE A 612 -33.02 -10.51 -8.74
C PHE A 612 -31.59 -10.60 -9.22
N ILE A 613 -31.33 -10.63 -10.53
CA ILE A 613 -29.96 -10.71 -11.09
C ILE A 613 -29.12 -9.50 -10.67
N VAL A 614 -29.71 -8.29 -10.77
CA VAL A 614 -28.98 -7.05 -10.40
C VAL A 614 -28.66 -7.03 -8.90
N VAL A 615 -29.64 -7.29 -8.05
CA VAL A 615 -29.47 -7.31 -6.58
C VAL A 615 -28.51 -8.44 -6.17
N PHE A 616 -28.60 -9.60 -6.82
CA PHE A 616 -27.72 -10.74 -6.58
C PHE A 616 -26.25 -10.37 -6.88
N ILE A 617 -25.98 -9.85 -8.07
CA ILE A 617 -24.58 -9.52 -8.47
C ILE A 617 -24.01 -8.45 -7.55
N ILE A 618 -24.70 -7.34 -7.34
CA ILE A 618 -24.20 -6.22 -6.53
C ILE A 618 -24.12 -6.63 -5.06
N GLY A 619 -25.18 -7.25 -4.53
CA GLY A 619 -25.26 -7.62 -3.11
C GLY A 619 -24.23 -8.68 -2.73
N HIS A 620 -24.07 -9.74 -3.54
CA HIS A 620 -23.08 -10.78 -3.25
C HIS A 620 -21.64 -10.32 -3.50
N ALA A 621 -21.39 -9.45 -4.49
CA ALA A 621 -20.07 -8.86 -4.69
C ALA A 621 -19.68 -7.99 -3.48
N MET A 622 -20.59 -7.18 -2.97
CA MET A 622 -20.37 -6.35 -1.78
C MET A 622 -20.23 -7.21 -0.53
N ASN A 623 -21.07 -8.22 -0.34
CA ASN A 623 -20.99 -9.16 0.78
C ASN A 623 -19.65 -9.91 0.80
N LEU A 624 -19.21 -10.41 -0.36
CA LEU A 624 -17.91 -11.05 -0.51
C LEU A 624 -16.77 -10.11 -0.14
N ALA A 625 -16.76 -8.88 -0.66
CA ALA A 625 -15.70 -7.91 -0.41
C ALA A 625 -15.59 -7.56 1.09
N ILE A 626 -16.72 -7.27 1.76
CA ILE A 626 -16.74 -6.90 3.18
C ILE A 626 -16.29 -8.07 4.05
N ASN A 627 -16.84 -9.27 3.82
CA ASN A 627 -16.52 -10.42 4.67
C ASN A 627 -15.13 -10.99 4.36
N LEU A 628 -14.62 -10.88 3.13
CA LEU A 628 -13.24 -11.22 2.78
C LEU A 628 -12.25 -10.36 3.56
N LEU A 629 -12.47 -9.04 3.56
CA LEU A 629 -11.66 -8.10 4.33
C LEU A 629 -11.78 -8.36 5.84
N GLY A 630 -13.01 -8.60 6.33
CA GLY A 630 -13.26 -8.95 7.72
C GLY A 630 -12.54 -10.23 8.13
N ALA A 631 -12.62 -11.30 7.34
CA ALA A 631 -11.93 -12.55 7.59
C ALA A 631 -10.40 -12.36 7.62
N TYR A 632 -9.84 -11.58 6.69
CA TYR A 632 -8.41 -11.26 6.67
C TYR A 632 -7.96 -10.55 7.95
N VAL A 633 -8.61 -9.44 8.31
CA VAL A 633 -8.23 -8.62 9.47
C VAL A 633 -8.38 -9.40 10.79
N HIS A 634 -9.47 -10.10 10.95
CA HIS A 634 -9.74 -10.82 12.20
C HIS A 634 -8.92 -12.11 12.35
N THR A 635 -8.56 -12.77 11.23
CA THR A 635 -7.62 -13.90 11.29
C THR A 635 -6.23 -13.41 11.67
N ASN A 636 -5.74 -12.29 11.08
CA ASN A 636 -4.48 -11.68 11.48
C ASN A 636 -4.45 -11.39 12.98
N ARG A 637 -5.52 -10.80 13.51
CA ARG A 637 -5.60 -10.48 14.93
C ARG A 637 -5.52 -11.73 15.82
N LEU A 638 -6.23 -12.82 15.47
CA LEU A 638 -6.16 -14.08 16.22
C LEU A 638 -4.74 -14.68 16.24
N GLN A 639 -3.99 -14.48 15.14
CA GLN A 639 -2.60 -14.91 15.08
C GLN A 639 -1.68 -14.00 15.92
N PHE A 640 -1.80 -12.70 15.78
CA PHE A 640 -0.86 -11.74 16.38
C PHE A 640 -1.05 -11.57 17.88
N VAL A 641 -2.29 -11.47 18.33
CA VAL A 641 -2.58 -11.15 19.74
C VAL A 641 -2.66 -12.44 20.57
N GLU A 642 -3.49 -13.38 20.14
CA GLU A 642 -3.80 -14.55 20.95
C GLU A 642 -2.73 -15.65 20.79
N PHE A 643 -2.20 -15.90 19.58
CA PHE A 643 -1.25 -16.99 19.35
C PHE A 643 0.20 -16.57 19.56
N PHE A 644 0.66 -15.52 18.87
CA PHE A 644 2.05 -15.07 18.99
C PHE A 644 2.36 -14.55 20.40
N GLY A 645 1.42 -13.90 21.06
CA GLY A 645 1.56 -13.46 22.45
C GLY A 645 1.93 -14.56 23.45
N LYS A 646 1.89 -15.85 23.06
CA LYS A 646 2.26 -16.97 23.93
C LYS A 646 3.75 -17.35 23.86
N PHE A 647 4.41 -17.08 22.73
CA PHE A 647 5.77 -17.61 22.52
C PHE A 647 6.65 -16.77 21.58
N TYR A 648 6.12 -15.77 20.91
CA TYR A 648 6.81 -15.08 19.82
C TYR A 648 6.93 -13.58 20.10
N GLU A 649 8.14 -13.04 20.03
CA GLU A 649 8.41 -11.62 20.23
C GLU A 649 8.56 -10.90 18.90
N GLY A 650 9.29 -11.49 17.96
CA GLY A 650 9.56 -10.90 16.65
C GLY A 650 10.54 -9.71 16.73
N GLY A 651 10.74 -9.04 15.60
CA GLY A 651 11.60 -7.84 15.52
C GLY A 651 12.90 -8.07 14.78
N GLY A 652 13.12 -9.28 14.21
CA GLY A 652 14.24 -9.55 13.31
C GLY A 652 14.17 -8.67 12.05
N LYS A 653 15.34 -8.26 11.53
CA LYS A 653 15.47 -7.46 10.31
C LYS A 653 15.34 -8.37 9.08
N PRO A 654 14.64 -7.95 8.02
CA PRO A 654 14.60 -8.72 6.78
C PRO A 654 15.99 -8.76 6.13
N PHE A 655 16.31 -9.89 5.48
CA PHE A 655 17.50 -10.01 4.66
C PHE A 655 17.30 -9.29 3.32
N GLU A 656 18.09 -8.23 3.11
CA GLU A 656 18.07 -7.42 1.90
C GLU A 656 19.37 -7.60 1.12
N PRO A 657 19.44 -8.59 0.22
CA PRO A 657 20.66 -8.85 -0.53
C PRO A 657 20.98 -7.68 -1.49
N PHE A 658 22.27 -7.42 -1.67
CA PHE A 658 22.75 -6.52 -2.70
C PHE A 658 22.56 -7.18 -4.06
N GLU A 659 21.45 -6.85 -4.71
CA GLU A 659 21.05 -7.35 -6.02
C GLU A 659 20.73 -6.21 -6.97
N SER A 660 20.60 -6.50 -8.27
CA SER A 660 20.21 -5.50 -9.26
C SER A 660 18.71 -5.22 -9.14
N ASP A 661 18.33 -4.25 -8.29
CA ASP A 661 16.92 -3.84 -8.19
C ASP A 661 16.53 -2.97 -9.38
N THR A 662 15.73 -3.54 -10.27
CA THR A 662 15.17 -2.90 -11.45
C THR A 662 13.72 -2.52 -11.20
N LYS A 663 13.25 -1.39 -11.72
CA LYS A 663 11.86 -0.93 -11.58
C LYS A 663 10.98 -1.40 -12.72
N TYR A 664 11.47 -1.34 -13.95
CA TYR A 664 10.68 -1.52 -15.17
C TYR A 664 10.93 -2.85 -15.87
N VAL A 665 12.17 -3.33 -15.89
CA VAL A 665 12.55 -4.54 -16.64
C VAL A 665 13.19 -5.57 -15.73
N THR A 666 13.12 -6.85 -16.10
CA THR A 666 13.91 -7.93 -15.47
C THR A 666 14.95 -8.39 -16.47
N ILE A 667 16.23 -8.33 -16.08
CA ILE A 667 17.35 -8.74 -16.91
C ILE A 667 17.51 -10.27 -16.80
N GLN A 668 17.40 -10.97 -17.94
CA GLN A 668 17.62 -12.39 -18.02
C GLN A 668 19.04 -12.66 -18.53
N GLU A 669 19.82 -13.44 -17.79
CA GLU A 669 21.10 -13.94 -18.33
C GLU A 669 20.83 -14.88 -19.50
N SER A 670 21.56 -14.71 -20.60
CA SER A 670 21.45 -15.61 -21.75
C SER A 670 21.84 -17.03 -21.31
N GLU A 671 21.02 -18.04 -21.62
CA GLU A 671 21.28 -19.46 -21.32
C GLU A 671 22.59 -20.01 -21.92
N ASN A 672 23.33 -19.21 -22.68
CA ASN A 672 24.55 -19.58 -23.39
C ASN A 672 25.86 -19.26 -22.65
N ALA A 673 25.82 -18.95 -21.35
CA ALA A 673 27.03 -18.73 -20.55
C ALA A 673 27.27 -19.93 -19.61
N GLU A 674 27.53 -21.13 -20.19
CA GLU A 674 28.23 -22.23 -19.50
C GLU A 674 29.74 -21.97 -19.39
#